data_c59acab7c51231602d6960ecf5a657c0
#
_entry.id   c59acab7c51231602d6960ecf5a657c0
#
_cell.length_a   1.000
_cell.length_b   1.000
_cell.length_c   1.000
_cell.angle_alpha   90.00
_cell.angle_beta   90.00
_cell.angle_gamma   90.00
#
_symmetry.space_group_name_H-M   'P 1'
#
loop_
_entity.id
_entity.type
_entity.pdbx_description
1 polymer ?
#
loop_
_entity_poly.entity_id
_entity_poly.type
_entity_poly.pdbx_seq_one_letter_code
_entity_poly.pdbx_strand_id
1 'polypeptide(L)'
;MYFLVHFCIKVLKNPKKILIIVQRSNGDVFLSLSLINQLYEHYDYPQIDLLVNDDTLPVARILPHINCIHTFSYQKKKKQRWKQEKKIIQKIFRKYDLSINLTASDRSVLYALLASKYAIGCVEDNNRLAWWKNLLLKRSYNWDSNKHILLNNLQPLNCLKIKVSKKQPAPTINQTDTIAIKNRLEKHNIGKFLIFHPSAQYNYKLYSKNLRNDLLGLLNQLNIPIIVTGGNNEFDLAIKKTLPIFNNVVNWIGQTSINEYIALCELSQGYVGMDTLNMHIASAQNKRIFAIFGPTILTMWSPWSNELQLSATEDKPIQSYGNITIFQANMPCVACGKAGCDEKHGHSDCLDNISPKTIFSEIESWYANGRYKLEVPIVTHLENQIRKVLLFIVYGDDQGYYDGAKFSLLTFMNWILVDEPIKIVVLTEKPEEFNDYPVIVIPISSRQKKEWSLDGNYHFRIKNRGLAFVMDQLDLKEEDKILFFDTDTYFHKSPLQLFDLIQHDQALFYLNEGLIHKRKRFNVYVKNLEGKQIDLDGHSYELTKNSAMWGSPMIGIMPNMRSSLEWADKLMIKLFNEVPAHTIEPFSLSEMLLRKYKIVEGKKFVGLYSTKRKKQYAEQIISKFFSQYKLQPINKQIQLAQKVSIKRPPYIIIKQRLLGLLNK
;
A
#
# COMPACT_ATOMS: atom_id res chain seq x y z
N MET A 1 44.48 -9.50 -32.90
CA MET A 1 45.04 -9.05 -31.64
C MET A 1 43.99 -8.19 -30.94
N TYR A 2 43.03 -8.84 -30.24
CA TYR A 2 41.94 -8.16 -29.55
C TYR A 2 42.39 -7.85 -28.11
N PHE A 3 42.61 -6.59 -27.80
CA PHE A 3 42.79 -6.13 -26.42
C PHE A 3 41.42 -6.08 -25.74
N LEU A 4 41.12 -7.08 -24.97
CA LEU A 4 40.04 -7.07 -23.99
C LEU A 4 40.44 -6.16 -22.82
N VAL A 5 40.02 -4.89 -22.90
CA VAL A 5 40.10 -4.00 -21.71
C VAL A 5 38.95 -4.36 -20.80
N HIS A 6 39.19 -5.20 -19.82
CA HIS A 6 38.33 -5.41 -18.67
C HIS A 6 38.36 -4.14 -17.81
N PHE A 7 37.46 -3.19 -18.12
CA PHE A 7 37.18 -2.11 -17.17
C PHE A 7 36.49 -2.73 -15.94
N CYS A 8 37.23 -2.90 -14.86
CA CYS A 8 36.68 -3.16 -13.54
C CYS A 8 35.68 -2.04 -13.23
N ILE A 9 34.38 -2.33 -13.36
CA ILE A 9 33.30 -1.40 -13.03
C ILE A 9 33.33 -1.25 -11.51
N LYS A 10 34.01 -0.20 -11.00
CA LYS A 10 33.88 0.19 -9.60
C LYS A 10 32.42 0.48 -9.32
N VAL A 11 31.73 -0.44 -8.67
CA VAL A 11 30.37 -0.20 -8.15
C VAL A 11 30.48 0.92 -7.14
N LEU A 12 29.63 1.93 -7.27
CA LEU A 12 29.58 3.05 -6.32
C LEU A 12 29.16 2.47 -4.95
N LYS A 13 30.09 2.41 -4.02
CA LYS A 13 29.82 1.94 -2.65
C LYS A 13 29.33 3.11 -1.81
N ASN A 14 28.08 3.07 -1.39
CA ASN A 14 27.44 3.90 -0.38
C ASN A 14 27.74 5.44 -0.50
N PRO A 15 27.20 6.14 -1.52
CA PRO A 15 27.34 7.58 -1.64
C PRO A 15 26.69 8.27 -0.44
N LYS A 16 27.40 9.21 0.17
CA LYS A 16 26.91 9.98 1.33
C LYS A 16 26.19 11.26 0.91
N LYS A 17 26.53 11.80 -0.26
CA LYS A 17 25.92 13.03 -0.81
C LYS A 17 25.48 12.80 -2.24
N ILE A 18 24.19 12.99 -2.49
CA ILE A 18 23.55 12.78 -3.79
C ILE A 18 22.91 14.08 -4.26
N LEU A 19 23.15 14.46 -5.52
CA LEU A 19 22.42 15.55 -6.18
C LEU A 19 21.44 14.95 -7.19
N ILE A 20 20.16 15.28 -7.09
CA ILE A 20 19.14 14.97 -8.09
C ILE A 20 18.75 16.24 -8.83
N ILE A 21 18.76 16.20 -10.17
CA ILE A 21 18.48 17.34 -11.04
C ILE A 21 17.16 17.08 -11.78
N VAL A 22 16.14 17.90 -11.50
CA VAL A 22 14.80 17.82 -12.13
C VAL A 22 14.38 19.22 -12.56
N GLN A 23 14.84 19.66 -13.74
CA GLN A 23 14.52 20.98 -14.29
C GLN A 23 13.33 20.90 -15.25
N ARG A 24 12.17 20.52 -14.73
CA ARG A 24 10.92 20.26 -15.45
C ARG A 24 9.72 20.88 -14.71
N SER A 25 8.48 20.42 -15.03
CA SER A 25 7.25 20.92 -14.44
C SER A 25 7.03 20.43 -12.99
N ASN A 26 6.01 20.97 -12.32
CA ASN A 26 5.62 20.60 -10.96
C ASN A 26 5.34 19.10 -10.82
N GLY A 27 4.60 18.50 -11.77
CA GLY A 27 4.31 17.08 -11.79
C GLY A 27 5.57 16.20 -11.88
N ASP A 28 6.54 16.60 -12.73
CA ASP A 28 7.83 15.90 -12.87
C ASP A 28 8.63 15.90 -11.57
N VAL A 29 8.69 17.06 -10.89
CA VAL A 29 9.38 17.20 -9.60
C VAL A 29 8.70 16.31 -8.56
N PHE A 30 7.37 16.32 -8.48
CA PHE A 30 6.62 15.47 -7.56
C PHE A 30 6.84 13.98 -7.83
N LEU A 31 6.78 13.56 -9.09
CA LEU A 31 6.96 12.17 -9.51
C LEU A 31 8.40 11.64 -9.39
N SER A 32 9.36 12.49 -8.96
CA SER A 32 10.69 12.04 -8.55
C SER A 32 10.72 11.46 -7.12
N LEU A 33 9.64 11.59 -6.36
CA LEU A 33 9.51 11.13 -4.97
C LEU A 33 9.85 9.64 -4.80
N SER A 34 9.40 8.77 -5.71
CA SER A 34 9.72 7.34 -5.70
C SER A 34 11.22 7.07 -5.82
N LEU A 35 11.92 7.79 -6.68
CA LEU A 35 13.37 7.68 -6.81
C LEU A 35 14.09 8.15 -5.54
N ILE A 36 13.67 9.30 -4.99
CA ILE A 36 14.27 9.88 -3.79
C ILE A 36 14.19 8.90 -2.61
N ASN A 37 13.00 8.36 -2.35
CA ASN A 37 12.80 7.41 -1.25
C ASN A 37 13.64 6.15 -1.41
N GLN A 38 13.65 5.56 -2.61
CA GLN A 38 14.41 4.33 -2.86
C GLN A 38 15.93 4.53 -2.75
N LEU A 39 16.45 5.68 -3.18
CA LEU A 39 17.85 6.03 -2.99
C LEU A 39 18.18 6.27 -1.51
N TYR A 40 17.28 6.96 -0.79
CA TYR A 40 17.44 7.26 0.61
C TYR A 40 17.48 5.99 1.48
N GLU A 41 16.60 5.06 1.21
CA GLU A 41 16.55 3.77 1.91
C GLU A 41 17.73 2.85 1.52
N HIS A 42 18.06 2.78 0.22
CA HIS A 42 19.10 1.86 -0.27
C HIS A 42 20.50 2.21 0.23
N TYR A 43 20.83 3.50 0.31
CA TYR A 43 22.17 3.99 0.68
C TYR A 43 22.30 4.40 2.15
N ASP A 44 21.44 3.89 3.01
CA ASP A 44 21.46 4.11 4.45
C ASP A 44 21.44 5.61 4.81
N TYR A 45 20.40 6.30 4.31
CA TYR A 45 20.07 7.69 4.63
C TYR A 45 21.11 8.73 4.21
N PRO A 46 21.47 8.79 2.92
CA PRO A 46 22.40 9.77 2.38
C PRO A 46 21.79 11.18 2.43
N GLN A 47 22.66 12.19 2.43
CA GLN A 47 22.25 13.57 2.21
C GLN A 47 21.84 13.76 0.75
N ILE A 48 20.56 14.07 0.49
CA ILE A 48 20.02 14.31 -0.87
C ILE A 48 19.72 15.80 -1.04
N ASP A 49 20.32 16.40 -2.08
CA ASP A 49 20.03 17.76 -2.51
C ASP A 49 19.32 17.74 -3.87
N LEU A 50 18.49 18.76 -4.14
CA LEU A 50 17.80 18.92 -5.43
C LEU A 50 18.33 20.15 -6.20
N LEU A 51 18.31 20.03 -7.53
CA LEU A 51 18.41 21.18 -8.43
C LEU A 51 17.17 21.23 -9.33
N VAL A 52 16.33 22.23 -9.13
CA VAL A 52 15.03 22.40 -9.80
C VAL A 52 14.88 23.79 -10.43
N ASN A 53 13.80 24.03 -11.15
CA ASN A 53 13.42 25.38 -11.57
C ASN A 53 12.84 26.17 -10.39
N ASP A 54 12.95 27.50 -10.38
CA ASP A 54 12.48 28.34 -9.26
C ASP A 54 10.95 28.33 -9.13
N ASP A 55 10.22 28.19 -10.21
CA ASP A 55 8.76 28.06 -10.24
C ASP A 55 8.25 26.73 -9.63
N THR A 56 9.09 25.70 -9.58
CA THR A 56 8.76 24.40 -8.96
C THR A 56 9.25 24.26 -7.52
N LEU A 57 9.86 25.30 -6.95
CA LEU A 57 10.39 25.30 -5.59
C LEU A 57 9.32 24.90 -4.52
N PRO A 58 8.06 25.36 -4.58
CA PRO A 58 7.04 24.94 -3.63
C PRO A 58 6.83 23.42 -3.60
N VAL A 59 6.88 22.77 -4.77
CA VAL A 59 6.75 21.31 -4.88
C VAL A 59 8.01 20.59 -4.39
N ALA A 60 9.19 21.12 -4.70
CA ALA A 60 10.44 20.55 -4.20
C ALA A 60 10.52 20.54 -2.66
N ARG A 61 9.90 21.52 -1.99
CA ARG A 61 9.88 21.63 -0.52
C ARG A 61 9.01 20.58 0.18
N ILE A 62 8.04 20.01 -0.49
CA ILE A 62 7.19 18.96 0.08
C ILE A 62 7.76 17.53 -0.09
N LEU A 63 8.86 17.40 -0.84
CA LEU A 63 9.53 16.12 -1.02
C LEU A 63 10.30 15.75 0.26
N PRO A 64 10.17 14.52 0.78
CA PRO A 64 10.89 14.09 1.97
C PRO A 64 12.37 13.89 1.69
N HIS A 65 13.17 13.86 2.75
CA HIS A 65 14.59 13.52 2.72
C HIS A 65 15.49 14.51 1.96
N ILE A 66 14.96 15.70 1.62
CA ILE A 66 15.74 16.73 0.94
C ILE A 66 16.43 17.62 1.96
N ASN A 67 17.77 17.70 1.83
CA ASN A 67 18.60 18.54 2.70
C ASN A 67 18.74 19.98 2.18
N CYS A 68 18.99 20.14 0.87
CA CYS A 68 19.15 21.47 0.26
C CYS A 68 18.49 21.49 -1.14
N ILE A 69 17.91 22.66 -1.49
CA ILE A 69 17.32 22.87 -2.81
C ILE A 69 18.05 24.02 -3.52
N HIS A 70 18.64 23.72 -4.66
CA HIS A 70 19.21 24.68 -5.58
C HIS A 70 18.19 25.04 -6.65
N THR A 71 18.11 26.29 -7.06
CA THR A 71 17.12 26.74 -8.04
C THR A 71 17.78 27.45 -9.23
N PHE A 72 17.18 27.22 -10.41
CA PHE A 72 17.50 27.93 -11.64
C PHE A 72 16.26 28.68 -12.13
N SER A 73 16.40 29.99 -12.44
CA SER A 73 15.31 30.84 -12.91
C SER A 73 15.37 31.06 -14.42
N TYR A 74 14.33 30.63 -15.12
CA TYR A 74 14.18 30.93 -16.54
C TYR A 74 13.89 32.41 -16.82
N GLN A 75 13.23 33.13 -15.91
CA GLN A 75 12.97 34.56 -16.03
C GLN A 75 14.28 35.37 -15.99
N LYS A 76 15.20 34.96 -15.10
CA LYS A 76 16.53 35.59 -14.97
C LYS A 76 17.50 35.19 -16.09
N LYS A 77 17.20 34.12 -16.86
CA LYS A 77 18.06 33.61 -17.93
C LYS A 77 18.41 34.66 -18.99
N LYS A 78 17.45 35.52 -19.36
CA LYS A 78 17.67 36.57 -20.40
C LYS A 78 18.66 37.66 -19.96
N LYS A 79 18.64 38.10 -18.68
CA LYS A 79 19.41 39.24 -18.19
C LYS A 79 20.64 38.90 -17.32
N GLN A 80 20.62 37.72 -16.64
CA GLN A 80 21.61 37.36 -15.62
C GLN A 80 22.11 35.91 -15.75
N ARG A 81 22.10 35.35 -16.95
CA ARG A 81 22.44 33.95 -17.19
C ARG A 81 23.76 33.54 -16.52
N TRP A 82 24.85 34.19 -16.89
CA TRP A 82 26.19 33.84 -16.43
C TRP A 82 26.37 33.99 -14.92
N LYS A 83 25.76 35.01 -14.31
CA LYS A 83 25.82 35.23 -12.87
C LYS A 83 25.09 34.09 -12.11
N GLN A 84 23.97 33.68 -12.64
CA GLN A 84 23.18 32.57 -12.07
C GLN A 84 23.90 31.22 -12.24
N GLU A 85 24.40 30.91 -13.44
CA GLU A 85 25.16 29.71 -13.74
C GLU A 85 26.40 29.60 -12.81
N LYS A 86 27.17 30.67 -12.69
CA LYS A 86 28.35 30.74 -11.80
C LYS A 86 27.97 30.41 -10.34
N LYS A 87 26.87 30.98 -9.82
CA LYS A 87 26.41 30.73 -8.46
C LYS A 87 26.02 29.27 -8.25
N ILE A 88 25.30 28.67 -9.21
CA ILE A 88 24.90 27.28 -9.12
C ILE A 88 26.12 26.36 -9.15
N ILE A 89 27.02 26.58 -10.13
CA ILE A 89 28.25 25.80 -10.26
C ILE A 89 29.10 25.86 -8.99
N GLN A 90 29.32 27.06 -8.41
CA GLN A 90 30.05 27.20 -7.15
C GLN A 90 29.44 26.43 -5.99
N LYS A 91 28.11 26.27 -5.98
CA LYS A 91 27.40 25.52 -4.94
C LYS A 91 27.49 24.00 -5.11
N ILE A 92 27.57 23.50 -6.35
CA ILE A 92 27.49 22.08 -6.63
C ILE A 92 28.82 21.42 -7.05
N PHE A 93 29.82 22.23 -7.49
CA PHE A 93 31.04 21.69 -8.11
C PHE A 93 31.80 20.71 -7.22
N ARG A 94 31.84 19.44 -7.68
CA ARG A 94 32.52 18.31 -7.02
C ARG A 94 32.14 18.07 -5.55
N LYS A 95 30.92 18.45 -5.15
CA LYS A 95 30.45 18.31 -3.76
C LYS A 95 29.65 17.03 -3.51
N TYR A 96 29.34 16.26 -4.54
CA TYR A 96 28.52 15.08 -4.45
C TYR A 96 29.28 13.82 -4.87
N ASP A 97 28.95 12.70 -4.23
CA ASP A 97 29.47 11.39 -4.58
C ASP A 97 28.75 10.83 -5.82
N LEU A 98 27.47 11.14 -5.93
CA LEU A 98 26.57 10.74 -7.02
C LEU A 98 25.75 11.94 -7.49
N SER A 99 25.62 12.12 -8.78
CA SER A 99 24.65 13.05 -9.37
C SER A 99 23.74 12.29 -10.33
N ILE A 100 22.43 12.54 -10.23
CA ILE A 100 21.38 11.91 -11.06
C ILE A 100 20.62 13.02 -11.77
N ASN A 101 20.64 13.01 -13.09
CA ASN A 101 19.92 13.99 -13.90
C ASN A 101 18.72 13.34 -14.60
N LEU A 102 17.52 13.84 -14.31
CA LEU A 102 16.25 13.37 -14.87
C LEU A 102 15.78 14.22 -16.07
N THR A 103 16.60 15.17 -16.52
CA THR A 103 16.25 16.12 -17.60
C THR A 103 17.23 15.99 -18.76
N ALA A 104 16.79 15.66 -19.95
CA ALA A 104 17.67 15.40 -21.11
C ALA A 104 18.36 16.67 -21.70
N SER A 105 18.24 17.85 -21.10
CA SER A 105 18.85 19.09 -21.61
C SER A 105 20.37 19.12 -21.40
N ASP A 106 21.11 19.70 -22.34
CA ASP A 106 22.57 19.85 -22.25
C ASP A 106 23.02 20.54 -20.96
N ARG A 107 22.33 21.59 -20.54
CA ARG A 107 22.63 22.32 -19.30
C ARG A 107 22.51 21.44 -18.07
N SER A 108 21.45 20.67 -17.94
CA SER A 108 21.24 19.81 -16.76
C SER A 108 22.26 18.68 -16.73
N VAL A 109 22.65 18.12 -17.88
CA VAL A 109 23.72 17.12 -17.98
C VAL A 109 25.07 17.74 -17.55
N LEU A 110 25.39 18.97 -17.99
CA LEU A 110 26.61 19.67 -17.54
C LEU A 110 26.63 19.89 -16.04
N TYR A 111 25.51 20.28 -15.42
CA TYR A 111 25.44 20.36 -13.96
C TYR A 111 25.74 19.03 -13.28
N ALA A 112 25.20 17.93 -13.79
CA ALA A 112 25.46 16.60 -13.24
C ALA A 112 26.96 16.23 -13.34
N LEU A 113 27.58 16.46 -14.49
CA LEU A 113 29.00 16.20 -14.73
C LEU A 113 29.92 17.07 -13.85
N LEU A 114 29.54 18.31 -13.58
CA LEU A 114 30.29 19.22 -12.70
C LEU A 114 30.09 18.87 -11.22
N ALA A 115 28.93 18.38 -10.82
CA ALA A 115 28.58 18.09 -9.44
C ALA A 115 29.29 16.85 -8.91
N SER A 116 29.46 15.80 -9.72
CA SER A 116 30.02 14.52 -9.31
C SER A 116 30.92 13.89 -10.38
N LYS A 117 31.89 13.07 -9.95
CA LYS A 117 32.62 12.14 -10.84
C LYS A 117 31.76 10.93 -11.27
N TYR A 118 30.72 10.62 -10.50
CA TYR A 118 29.78 9.55 -10.82
C TYR A 118 28.43 10.19 -11.21
N ALA A 119 28.33 10.59 -12.46
CA ALA A 119 27.12 11.23 -12.99
C ALA A 119 26.30 10.21 -13.80
N ILE A 120 25.01 10.11 -13.48
CA ILE A 120 24.01 9.35 -14.24
C ILE A 120 23.06 10.35 -14.88
N GLY A 121 22.73 10.18 -16.14
CA GLY A 121 21.85 11.12 -16.82
C GLY A 121 20.91 10.52 -17.83
N CYS A 122 19.74 11.14 -17.92
CA CYS A 122 18.82 11.00 -19.01
C CYS A 122 19.40 11.62 -20.29
N VAL A 123 19.32 10.91 -21.39
CA VAL A 123 19.73 11.39 -22.72
C VAL A 123 18.61 11.27 -23.72
N GLU A 124 18.69 12.05 -24.79
CA GLU A 124 17.75 11.93 -25.92
C GLU A 124 17.97 10.61 -26.66
N ASP A 125 16.92 10.11 -27.29
CA ASP A 125 16.99 8.90 -28.13
C ASP A 125 17.74 9.15 -29.46
N ASN A 126 17.97 10.42 -29.79
CA ASN A 126 18.72 10.81 -30.98
C ASN A 126 20.24 10.76 -30.72
N ASN A 127 20.90 9.75 -31.29
CA ASN A 127 22.35 9.54 -31.14
C ASN A 127 23.22 10.76 -31.54
N ARG A 128 22.79 11.58 -32.51
CA ARG A 128 23.50 12.80 -32.91
C ARG A 128 23.54 13.86 -31.82
N LEU A 129 22.52 13.93 -30.99
CA LEU A 129 22.43 14.85 -29.86
C LEU A 129 23.00 14.25 -28.56
N ALA A 130 22.94 12.95 -28.42
CA ALA A 130 23.30 12.24 -27.19
C ALA A 130 24.77 11.79 -27.12
N TRP A 131 25.53 11.81 -28.24
CA TRP A 131 26.86 11.18 -28.31
C TRP A 131 27.86 11.65 -27.23
N TRP A 132 27.97 12.97 -27.04
CA TRP A 132 28.89 13.54 -26.03
C TRP A 132 28.41 13.30 -24.59
N LYS A 133 27.10 13.25 -24.37
CA LYS A 133 26.47 12.92 -23.08
C LYS A 133 26.78 11.46 -22.71
N ASN A 134 26.62 10.55 -23.64
CA ASN A 134 26.97 9.13 -23.48
C ASN A 134 28.46 8.90 -23.21
N LEU A 135 29.34 9.72 -23.82
CA LEU A 135 30.79 9.65 -23.61
C LEU A 135 31.19 10.13 -22.21
N LEU A 136 30.57 11.20 -21.71
CA LEU A 136 31.01 11.87 -20.47
C LEU A 136 30.26 11.37 -19.22
N LEU A 137 29.04 10.92 -19.34
CA LEU A 137 28.29 10.35 -18.23
C LEU A 137 28.84 8.98 -17.80
N LYS A 138 28.93 8.70 -16.54
CA LYS A 138 29.34 7.38 -16.03
C LYS A 138 28.35 6.29 -16.41
N ARG A 139 27.06 6.63 -16.44
CA ARG A 139 25.94 5.85 -16.96
C ARG A 139 24.92 6.79 -17.59
N SER A 140 24.30 6.34 -18.65
CA SER A 140 23.19 7.04 -19.31
C SER A 140 22.02 6.10 -19.51
N TYR A 141 20.84 6.66 -19.63
CA TYR A 141 19.62 5.94 -20.03
C TYR A 141 18.80 6.83 -20.96
N ASN A 142 18.11 6.20 -21.91
CA ASN A 142 17.28 6.92 -22.86
C ASN A 142 15.95 7.32 -22.23
N TRP A 143 15.52 8.52 -22.54
CA TRP A 143 14.14 8.95 -22.28
C TRP A 143 13.20 8.15 -23.19
N ASP A 144 12.19 7.51 -22.61
CA ASP A 144 11.19 6.76 -23.35
C ASP A 144 9.84 7.49 -23.26
N SER A 145 9.42 8.09 -24.38
CA SER A 145 8.15 8.83 -24.47
C SER A 145 6.91 7.92 -24.39
N ASN A 146 7.07 6.61 -24.54
CA ASN A 146 6.00 5.64 -24.45
C ASN A 146 5.86 5.03 -23.04
N LYS A 147 6.67 5.51 -22.10
CA LYS A 147 6.61 5.07 -20.70
C LYS A 147 6.14 6.19 -19.77
N HIS A 148 5.41 5.79 -18.76
CA HIS A 148 4.99 6.69 -17.70
C HIS A 148 6.20 7.41 -17.05
N ILE A 149 6.03 8.69 -16.73
CA ILE A 149 7.10 9.53 -16.14
C ILE A 149 7.69 8.93 -14.86
N LEU A 150 6.88 8.31 -14.01
CA LEU A 150 7.36 7.60 -12.82
C LEU A 150 8.38 6.51 -13.20
N LEU A 151 8.10 5.73 -14.24
CA LEU A 151 8.99 4.67 -14.72
C LEU A 151 10.27 5.23 -15.36
N ASN A 152 10.16 6.35 -16.07
CA ASN A 152 11.33 7.09 -16.57
C ASN A 152 12.22 7.59 -15.42
N ASN A 153 11.61 8.16 -14.38
CA ASN A 153 12.33 8.66 -13.20
C ASN A 153 13.00 7.55 -12.38
N LEU A 154 12.53 6.30 -12.49
CA LEU A 154 13.13 5.14 -11.82
C LEU A 154 14.29 4.49 -12.58
N GLN A 155 14.53 4.85 -13.86
CA GLN A 155 15.62 4.27 -14.66
C GLN A 155 17.03 4.43 -14.04
N PRO A 156 17.38 5.51 -13.33
CA PRO A 156 18.65 5.60 -12.62
C PRO A 156 18.93 4.45 -11.65
N LEU A 157 17.89 3.89 -11.02
CA LEU A 157 18.05 2.74 -10.12
C LEU A 157 18.56 1.50 -10.89
N ASN A 158 18.07 1.28 -12.11
CA ASN A 158 18.57 0.20 -12.97
C ASN A 158 20.05 0.42 -13.32
N CYS A 159 20.46 1.67 -13.61
CA CYS A 159 21.86 2.03 -13.85
C CYS A 159 22.75 1.74 -12.62
N LEU A 160 22.18 1.87 -11.43
CA LEU A 160 22.85 1.58 -10.14
C LEU A 160 22.72 0.12 -9.72
N LYS A 161 21.97 -0.71 -10.45
CA LYS A 161 21.65 -2.11 -10.12
C LYS A 161 20.88 -2.24 -8.80
N ILE A 162 20.05 -1.26 -8.48
CA ILE A 162 19.15 -1.27 -7.32
C ILE A 162 17.82 -1.89 -7.76
N LYS A 163 17.25 -2.76 -6.91
CA LYS A 163 15.91 -3.33 -7.17
C LYS A 163 14.86 -2.21 -7.17
N VAL A 164 14.11 -2.11 -8.26
CA VAL A 164 13.14 -1.03 -8.46
C VAL A 164 11.79 -1.41 -7.88
N SER A 165 11.24 -0.56 -7.02
CA SER A 165 9.82 -0.58 -6.64
C SER A 165 9.05 0.44 -7.48
N LYS A 166 7.95 0.00 -8.09
CA LYS A 166 7.07 0.89 -8.89
C LYS A 166 6.02 1.61 -8.05
N LYS A 167 6.03 1.44 -6.74
CA LYS A 167 5.09 2.10 -5.85
C LYS A 167 5.44 3.59 -5.72
N GLN A 168 4.45 4.45 -5.90
CA GLN A 168 4.56 5.88 -5.63
C GLN A 168 4.22 6.13 -4.16
N PRO A 169 5.15 6.58 -3.31
CA PRO A 169 4.84 6.88 -1.92
C PRO A 169 3.94 8.11 -1.82
N ALA A 170 3.09 8.14 -0.80
CA ALA A 170 2.33 9.35 -0.47
C ALA A 170 3.28 10.46 0.02
N PRO A 171 2.97 11.72 -0.27
CA PRO A 171 3.73 12.84 0.30
C PRO A 171 3.57 12.88 1.82
N THR A 172 4.59 13.38 2.52
CA THR A 172 4.54 13.52 3.97
C THR A 172 3.50 14.56 4.38
N ILE A 173 2.63 14.20 5.31
CA ILE A 173 1.60 15.09 5.85
C ILE A 173 2.09 15.69 7.17
N ASN A 174 1.99 17.00 7.29
CA ASN A 174 2.35 17.72 8.51
C ASN A 174 1.15 17.70 9.49
N GLN A 175 1.34 17.34 10.74
CA GLN A 175 0.26 17.29 11.73
C GLN A 175 -0.39 18.68 11.93
N THR A 176 0.40 19.75 11.92
CA THR A 176 -0.11 21.13 12.04
C THR A 176 -1.07 21.49 10.92
N ASP A 177 -0.74 21.13 9.67
CA ASP A 177 -1.58 21.37 8.50
C ASP A 177 -2.86 20.51 8.55
N THR A 178 -2.74 19.27 9.01
CA THR A 178 -3.90 18.38 9.21
C THR A 178 -4.87 18.94 10.25
N ILE A 179 -4.37 19.44 11.37
CA ILE A 179 -5.20 20.05 12.43
C ILE A 179 -5.86 21.32 11.89
N ALA A 180 -5.13 22.18 11.19
CA ALA A 180 -5.68 23.40 10.60
C ALA A 180 -6.82 23.11 9.62
N ILE A 181 -6.65 22.12 8.75
CA ILE A 181 -7.68 21.69 7.79
C ILE A 181 -8.88 21.06 8.50
N LYS A 182 -8.68 20.19 9.51
CA LYS A 182 -9.79 19.61 10.29
C LYS A 182 -10.61 20.70 10.97
N ASN A 183 -9.98 21.63 11.68
CA ASN A 183 -10.67 22.75 12.34
C ASN A 183 -11.46 23.61 11.35
N ARG A 184 -10.90 23.80 10.15
CA ARG A 184 -11.59 24.54 9.09
C ARG A 184 -12.78 23.77 8.52
N LEU A 185 -12.70 22.47 8.34
CA LEU A 185 -13.80 21.60 7.93
C LEU A 185 -14.91 21.58 9.00
N GLU A 186 -14.55 21.44 10.26
CA GLU A 186 -15.48 21.47 11.40
C GLU A 186 -16.23 22.80 11.49
N LYS A 187 -15.53 23.93 11.32
CA LYS A 187 -16.16 25.27 11.29
C LYS A 187 -17.23 25.40 10.21
N HIS A 188 -17.10 24.66 9.11
CA HIS A 188 -18.08 24.64 8.02
C HIS A 188 -19.05 23.46 8.10
N ASN A 189 -19.03 22.67 9.19
CA ASN A 189 -19.80 21.43 9.36
C ASN A 189 -19.61 20.42 8.22
N ILE A 190 -18.38 20.32 7.68
CA ILE A 190 -18.02 19.44 6.59
C ILE A 190 -17.39 18.17 7.18
N GLY A 191 -18.06 17.03 7.05
CA GLY A 191 -17.53 15.73 7.39
C GLY A 191 -16.87 15.06 6.17
N LYS A 192 -17.63 14.28 5.42
CA LYS A 192 -17.19 13.69 4.14
C LYS A 192 -17.34 14.72 3.02
N PHE A 193 -16.39 14.77 2.09
CA PHE A 193 -16.42 15.71 0.97
C PHE A 193 -15.65 15.19 -0.24
N LEU A 194 -15.94 15.75 -1.42
CA LEU A 194 -15.16 15.58 -2.64
C LEU A 194 -14.36 16.86 -2.93
N ILE A 195 -13.18 16.69 -3.51
CA ILE A 195 -12.41 17.79 -4.08
C ILE A 195 -12.79 17.95 -5.55
N PHE A 196 -13.17 19.17 -5.95
CA PHE A 196 -13.22 19.56 -7.35
C PHE A 196 -12.08 20.53 -7.66
N HIS A 197 -11.18 20.14 -8.55
CA HIS A 197 -10.01 20.95 -8.95
C HIS A 197 -10.11 21.33 -10.43
N PRO A 198 -10.84 22.43 -10.75
CA PRO A 198 -11.08 22.87 -12.14
C PRO A 198 -9.90 23.61 -12.75
N SER A 199 -8.84 23.84 -12.00
CA SER A 199 -7.68 24.63 -12.40
C SER A 199 -6.61 23.78 -13.09
N ALA A 200 -5.79 24.43 -13.94
CA ALA A 200 -4.57 23.87 -14.51
C ALA A 200 -3.55 24.98 -14.77
N GLN A 201 -2.28 24.63 -14.89
CA GLN A 201 -1.20 25.60 -15.14
C GLN A 201 -1.29 26.27 -16.51
N TYR A 202 -1.90 25.59 -17.49
CA TYR A 202 -1.95 26.03 -18.87
C TYR A 202 -3.38 26.05 -19.41
N ASN A 203 -3.71 27.05 -20.24
CA ASN A 203 -5.05 27.23 -20.78
C ASN A 203 -5.53 26.03 -21.61
N TYR A 204 -4.64 25.41 -22.38
CA TYR A 204 -4.95 24.23 -23.19
C TYR A 204 -5.28 22.96 -22.39
N LYS A 205 -5.16 23.00 -21.06
CA LYS A 205 -5.56 21.93 -20.13
C LYS A 205 -6.83 22.25 -19.35
N LEU A 206 -7.48 23.36 -19.63
CA LEU A 206 -8.66 23.82 -18.89
C LEU A 206 -9.95 23.38 -19.56
N TYR A 207 -10.83 22.86 -18.77
CA TYR A 207 -12.23 22.68 -19.12
C TYR A 207 -12.90 24.03 -19.30
N SER A 208 -13.68 24.23 -20.38
CA SER A 208 -14.28 25.53 -20.65
C SER A 208 -15.18 26.00 -19.53
N LYS A 209 -15.34 27.31 -19.38
CA LYS A 209 -16.13 27.93 -18.29
C LYS A 209 -17.54 27.33 -18.18
N ASN A 210 -18.23 27.15 -19.30
CA ASN A 210 -19.61 26.66 -19.30
C ASN A 210 -19.67 25.20 -18.86
N LEU A 211 -18.87 24.32 -19.48
CA LEU A 211 -18.83 22.90 -19.13
C LEU A 211 -18.36 22.66 -17.69
N ARG A 212 -17.38 23.44 -17.21
CA ARG A 212 -16.93 23.42 -15.82
C ARG A 212 -18.06 23.76 -14.85
N ASN A 213 -18.83 24.83 -15.14
CA ASN A 213 -19.91 25.28 -14.29
C ASN A 213 -21.10 24.32 -14.35
N ASP A 214 -21.38 23.73 -15.52
CA ASP A 214 -22.37 22.66 -15.68
C ASP A 214 -22.01 21.43 -14.87
N LEU A 215 -20.75 21.00 -14.93
CA LEU A 215 -20.27 19.87 -14.09
C LEU A 215 -20.41 20.18 -12.62
N LEU A 216 -20.04 21.39 -12.17
CA LEU A 216 -20.19 21.79 -10.77
C LEU A 216 -21.66 21.81 -10.33
N GLY A 217 -22.57 22.26 -11.21
CA GLY A 217 -24.00 22.21 -10.97
C GLY A 217 -24.56 20.80 -10.82
N LEU A 218 -24.04 19.85 -11.61
CA LEU A 218 -24.37 18.43 -11.45
C LEU A 218 -23.79 17.86 -10.17
N LEU A 219 -22.53 18.14 -9.85
CA LEU A 219 -21.88 17.69 -8.59
C LEU A 219 -22.61 18.22 -7.35
N ASN A 220 -23.20 19.42 -7.42
CA ASN A 220 -24.00 19.97 -6.32
C ASN A 220 -25.27 19.15 -6.01
N GLN A 221 -25.73 18.28 -6.93
CA GLN A 221 -26.88 17.39 -6.72
C GLN A 221 -26.50 16.16 -5.85
N LEU A 222 -25.21 15.87 -5.68
CA LEU A 222 -24.75 14.82 -4.78
C LEU A 222 -24.99 15.25 -3.32
N ASN A 223 -25.39 14.31 -2.48
CA ASN A 223 -25.56 14.56 -1.04
C ASN A 223 -24.20 14.48 -0.30
N ILE A 224 -23.20 15.20 -0.82
CA ILE A 224 -21.86 15.32 -0.27
C ILE A 224 -21.28 16.70 -0.61
N PRO A 225 -20.69 17.44 0.35
CA PRO A 225 -20.04 18.73 0.08
C PRO A 225 -18.93 18.63 -0.96
N ILE A 226 -18.85 19.65 -1.82
CA ILE A 226 -17.82 19.78 -2.84
C ILE A 226 -16.90 20.95 -2.46
N ILE A 227 -15.63 20.67 -2.22
CA ILE A 227 -14.61 21.69 -1.97
C ILE A 227 -13.87 21.99 -3.27
N VAL A 228 -14.07 23.21 -3.79
CA VAL A 228 -13.38 23.66 -5.01
C VAL A 228 -12.02 24.22 -4.65
N THR A 229 -10.96 23.68 -5.26
CA THR A 229 -9.56 24.07 -4.99
C THR A 229 -8.88 24.67 -6.21
N GLY A 230 -7.87 25.49 -5.96
CA GLY A 230 -7.02 26.15 -6.97
C GLY A 230 -5.93 26.96 -6.30
N GLY A 231 -4.94 27.39 -7.06
CA GLY A 231 -3.85 28.23 -6.58
C GLY A 231 -4.26 29.68 -6.32
N ASN A 232 -3.29 30.54 -5.96
CA ASN A 232 -3.47 31.95 -5.69
C ASN A 232 -2.88 32.83 -6.81
N ASN A 233 -2.81 32.33 -8.04
CA ASN A 233 -2.40 33.12 -9.20
C ASN A 233 -3.61 33.80 -9.86
N GLU A 234 -3.37 34.80 -10.71
CA GLU A 234 -4.41 35.59 -11.37
C GLU A 234 -5.42 34.72 -12.14
N PHE A 235 -4.93 33.64 -12.71
CA PHE A 235 -5.71 32.72 -13.51
C PHE A 235 -6.72 31.93 -12.65
N ASP A 236 -6.26 31.36 -11.54
CA ASP A 236 -7.11 30.64 -10.60
C ASP A 236 -8.12 31.58 -9.93
N LEU A 237 -7.70 32.80 -9.63
CA LEU A 237 -8.61 33.82 -9.08
C LEU A 237 -9.66 34.28 -10.10
N ALA A 238 -9.36 34.26 -11.41
CA ALA A 238 -10.36 34.49 -12.44
C ALA A 238 -11.38 33.34 -12.51
N ILE A 239 -10.94 32.08 -12.35
CA ILE A 239 -11.85 30.94 -12.20
C ILE A 239 -12.75 31.15 -10.99
N LYS A 240 -12.19 31.50 -9.82
CA LYS A 240 -12.92 31.78 -8.58
C LYS A 240 -14.09 32.76 -8.77
N LYS A 241 -13.85 33.85 -9.50
CA LYS A 241 -14.84 34.92 -9.76
C LYS A 241 -16.01 34.47 -10.66
N THR A 242 -15.82 33.38 -11.41
CA THR A 242 -16.78 32.92 -12.42
C THR A 242 -17.47 31.60 -12.03
N LEU A 243 -17.18 31.09 -10.83
CA LEU A 243 -17.91 29.92 -10.30
C LEU A 243 -19.32 30.30 -9.87
N PRO A 244 -20.32 29.48 -10.16
CA PRO A 244 -21.65 29.64 -9.62
C PRO A 244 -21.64 29.37 -8.10
N ILE A 245 -22.60 29.98 -7.41
CA ILE A 245 -22.81 29.79 -5.97
C ILE A 245 -23.86 28.70 -5.76
N PHE A 246 -23.50 27.66 -5.04
CA PHE A 246 -24.37 26.53 -4.68
C PHE A 246 -24.25 26.22 -3.19
N ASN A 247 -25.32 25.73 -2.59
CA ASN A 247 -25.40 25.46 -1.15
C ASN A 247 -24.43 24.35 -0.70
N ASN A 248 -24.14 23.39 -1.57
CA ASN A 248 -23.28 22.23 -1.26
C ASN A 248 -21.84 22.40 -1.79
N VAL A 249 -21.47 23.62 -2.22
CA VAL A 249 -20.17 23.92 -2.82
C VAL A 249 -19.43 24.96 -2.00
N VAL A 250 -18.23 24.62 -1.56
CA VAL A 250 -17.37 25.53 -0.80
C VAL A 250 -16.14 25.90 -1.62
N ASN A 251 -15.95 27.18 -1.89
CA ASN A 251 -14.89 27.67 -2.74
C ASN A 251 -13.64 28.03 -1.92
N TRP A 252 -12.62 27.21 -2.00
CA TRP A 252 -11.31 27.41 -1.35
C TRP A 252 -10.19 27.78 -2.34
N ILE A 253 -10.50 28.22 -3.56
CA ILE A 253 -9.49 28.69 -4.52
C ILE A 253 -8.67 29.83 -3.90
N GLY A 254 -7.35 29.73 -3.93
CA GLY A 254 -6.40 30.69 -3.37
C GLY A 254 -6.33 30.69 -1.84
N GLN A 255 -6.89 29.67 -1.18
CA GLN A 255 -6.99 29.63 0.29
C GLN A 255 -6.32 28.41 0.92
N THR A 256 -5.55 27.66 0.16
CA THR A 256 -4.78 26.52 0.65
C THR A 256 -3.34 26.60 0.11
N SER A 257 -2.37 26.40 0.98
CA SER A 257 -1.00 26.08 0.60
C SER A 257 -0.92 24.67 0.04
N ILE A 258 0.19 24.29 -0.57
CA ILE A 258 0.39 22.92 -1.07
C ILE A 258 0.36 21.88 0.05
N ASN A 259 0.89 22.19 1.24
CA ASN A 259 0.87 21.31 2.41
C ASN A 259 -0.56 21.13 2.93
N GLU A 260 -1.32 22.23 3.06
CA GLU A 260 -2.73 22.16 3.41
C GLU A 260 -3.56 21.41 2.38
N TYR A 261 -3.22 21.53 1.07
CA TYR A 261 -3.87 20.75 0.03
C TYR A 261 -3.60 19.24 0.19
N ILE A 262 -2.37 18.83 0.52
CA ILE A 262 -2.02 17.42 0.79
C ILE A 262 -2.86 16.89 1.96
N ALA A 263 -2.98 17.67 3.05
CA ALA A 263 -3.79 17.30 4.21
C ALA A 263 -5.29 17.25 3.86
N LEU A 264 -5.78 18.21 3.08
CA LEU A 264 -7.17 18.25 2.59
C LEU A 264 -7.48 17.04 1.70
N CYS A 265 -6.59 16.72 0.78
CA CYS A 265 -6.72 15.58 -0.12
C CYS A 265 -6.75 14.26 0.66
N GLU A 266 -5.91 14.11 1.70
CA GLU A 266 -5.92 12.93 2.57
C GLU A 266 -7.26 12.73 3.30
N LEU A 267 -7.91 13.80 3.69
CA LEU A 267 -9.22 13.77 4.36
C LEU A 267 -10.39 13.62 3.38
N SER A 268 -10.17 13.82 2.08
CA SER A 268 -11.24 13.77 1.06
C SER A 268 -11.66 12.34 0.74
N GLN A 269 -12.85 12.21 0.19
CA GLN A 269 -13.36 10.94 -0.35
C GLN A 269 -12.85 10.67 -1.78
N GLY A 270 -12.48 11.72 -2.51
CA GLY A 270 -11.98 11.61 -3.87
C GLY A 270 -11.68 12.95 -4.52
N TYR A 271 -11.10 12.86 -5.69
CA TYR A 271 -10.68 13.95 -6.55
C TYR A 271 -11.46 13.94 -7.86
N VAL A 272 -11.98 15.07 -8.24
CA VAL A 272 -12.55 15.34 -9.56
C VAL A 272 -11.82 16.53 -10.15
N GLY A 273 -11.26 16.44 -11.34
CA GLY A 273 -10.59 17.60 -11.92
C GLY A 273 -9.64 17.32 -13.06
N MET A 274 -8.83 18.34 -13.36
CA MET A 274 -7.95 18.37 -14.51
C MET A 274 -6.64 17.60 -14.30
N ASP A 275 -5.96 17.28 -15.40
CA ASP A 275 -4.59 16.74 -15.45
C ASP A 275 -3.57 17.74 -14.87
N THR A 276 -3.30 17.63 -13.57
CA THR A 276 -2.43 18.54 -12.80
C THR A 276 -1.63 17.81 -11.71
N LEU A 277 -0.72 18.55 -11.05
CA LEU A 277 -0.02 18.08 -9.85
C LEU A 277 -0.99 17.54 -8.79
N ASN A 278 -2.12 18.21 -8.59
CA ASN A 278 -3.11 17.86 -7.57
C ASN A 278 -3.71 16.47 -7.79
N MET A 279 -3.93 16.08 -9.06
CA MET A 279 -4.32 14.73 -9.44
C MET A 279 -3.22 13.70 -9.08
N HIS A 280 -1.95 14.02 -9.30
CA HIS A 280 -0.85 13.11 -8.93
C HIS A 280 -0.69 12.97 -7.40
N ILE A 281 -0.96 14.03 -6.65
CA ILE A 281 -1.01 13.97 -5.17
C ILE A 281 -2.15 13.03 -4.73
N ALA A 282 -3.35 13.20 -5.28
CA ALA A 282 -4.49 12.32 -4.99
C ALA A 282 -4.20 10.86 -5.36
N SER A 283 -3.52 10.63 -6.47
CA SER A 283 -3.06 9.31 -6.91
C SER A 283 -2.07 8.68 -5.92
N ALA A 284 -1.07 9.44 -5.47
CA ALA A 284 -0.09 8.97 -4.50
C ALA A 284 -0.73 8.62 -3.14
N GLN A 285 -1.81 9.32 -2.76
CA GLN A 285 -2.61 9.08 -1.56
C GLN A 285 -3.72 8.02 -1.76
N ASN A 286 -3.73 7.32 -2.90
CA ASN A 286 -4.71 6.28 -3.24
C ASN A 286 -6.18 6.75 -3.18
N LYS A 287 -6.46 8.03 -3.47
CA LYS A 287 -7.82 8.55 -3.48
C LYS A 287 -8.59 8.09 -4.73
N ARG A 288 -9.91 8.04 -4.66
CA ARG A 288 -10.75 7.86 -5.85
C ARG A 288 -10.56 9.07 -6.77
N ILE A 289 -10.24 8.83 -8.05
CA ILE A 289 -9.91 9.87 -9.02
C ILE A 289 -10.85 9.82 -10.21
N PHE A 290 -11.37 10.98 -10.58
CA PHE A 290 -12.11 11.26 -11.80
C PHE A 290 -11.36 12.36 -12.56
N ALA A 291 -10.48 11.96 -13.48
CA ALA A 291 -9.54 12.86 -14.15
C ALA A 291 -10.00 13.23 -15.57
N ILE A 292 -10.01 14.52 -15.87
CA ILE A 292 -10.37 15.07 -17.17
C ILE A 292 -9.10 15.38 -17.95
N PHE A 293 -8.91 14.70 -19.08
CA PHE A 293 -7.74 14.81 -19.94
C PHE A 293 -8.08 15.41 -21.29
N GLY A 294 -7.33 16.44 -21.67
CA GLY A 294 -7.37 17.03 -23.03
C GLY A 294 -6.30 16.41 -23.93
N PRO A 295 -5.40 17.25 -24.51
CA PRO A 295 -4.41 16.81 -25.48
C PRO A 295 -3.22 16.05 -24.87
N THR A 296 -3.13 15.93 -23.55
CA THR A 296 -1.99 15.34 -22.85
C THR A 296 -1.90 13.82 -23.11
N ILE A 297 -0.69 13.34 -23.40
CA ILE A 297 -0.39 11.94 -23.66
C ILE A 297 -0.61 11.11 -22.39
N LEU A 298 -1.58 10.21 -22.40
CA LEU A 298 -1.97 9.40 -21.23
C LEU A 298 -0.88 8.43 -20.79
N THR A 299 -0.25 7.74 -21.73
CA THR A 299 0.80 6.76 -21.41
C THR A 299 1.90 7.35 -20.54
N MET A 300 2.16 8.67 -20.68
CA MET A 300 3.19 9.38 -19.92
C MET A 300 2.67 10.02 -18.63
N TRP A 301 1.45 10.58 -18.65
CA TRP A 301 0.99 11.53 -17.62
C TRP A 301 -0.28 11.12 -16.88
N SER A 302 -0.92 9.99 -17.21
CA SER A 302 -2.09 9.54 -16.46
C SER A 302 -1.78 9.30 -14.98
N PRO A 303 -2.75 9.39 -14.06
CA PRO A 303 -2.50 9.09 -12.66
C PRO A 303 -2.01 7.65 -12.49
N TRP A 304 -1.08 7.43 -11.57
CA TRP A 304 -0.49 6.11 -11.32
C TRP A 304 -1.31 5.33 -10.30
N SER A 305 -1.82 4.16 -10.65
CA SER A 305 -2.44 3.27 -9.67
C SER A 305 -1.36 2.53 -8.87
N ASN A 306 -1.26 2.82 -7.57
CA ASN A 306 -0.33 2.11 -6.68
C ASN A 306 -0.73 0.66 -6.46
N GLU A 307 -2.02 0.38 -6.47
CA GLU A 307 -2.55 -0.96 -6.28
C GLU A 307 -2.18 -1.88 -7.45
N LEU A 308 -2.44 -1.41 -8.67
CA LEU A 308 -2.18 -2.17 -9.89
C LEU A 308 -0.74 -1.96 -10.43
N GLN A 309 0.01 -1.00 -9.91
CA GLN A 309 1.35 -0.59 -10.36
C GLN A 309 1.41 -0.29 -11.87
N LEU A 310 0.35 0.30 -12.38
CA LEU A 310 0.19 0.67 -13.79
C LEU A 310 -0.50 2.02 -13.96
N SER A 311 -0.47 2.51 -15.19
CA SER A 311 -1.14 3.72 -15.67
C SER A 311 -1.90 3.41 -16.97
N ALA A 312 -2.67 4.36 -17.48
CA ALA A 312 -3.32 4.18 -18.77
C ALA A 312 -2.29 3.97 -19.89
N THR A 313 -2.55 3.01 -20.78
CA THR A 313 -1.70 2.67 -21.91
C THR A 313 -2.34 2.96 -23.25
N GLU A 314 -3.64 3.27 -23.25
CA GLU A 314 -4.45 3.52 -24.44
C GLU A 314 -5.28 4.77 -24.26
N ASP A 315 -5.66 5.42 -25.38
CA ASP A 315 -6.58 6.53 -25.40
C ASP A 315 -8.01 6.00 -25.62
N LYS A 316 -8.87 6.20 -24.62
CA LYS A 316 -10.29 5.80 -24.67
C LYS A 316 -11.17 6.91 -24.08
N PRO A 317 -12.39 7.12 -24.59
CA PRO A 317 -13.28 8.18 -24.09
C PRO A 317 -13.54 8.10 -22.58
N ILE A 318 -13.72 6.88 -22.07
CA ILE A 318 -13.82 6.57 -20.64
C ILE A 318 -13.01 5.32 -20.39
N GLN A 319 -12.17 5.35 -19.38
CA GLN A 319 -11.43 4.18 -18.95
C GLN A 319 -11.19 4.21 -17.45
N SER A 320 -11.30 3.05 -16.82
CA SER A 320 -11.07 2.89 -15.37
C SER A 320 -10.01 1.82 -15.11
N TYR A 321 -9.16 2.08 -14.12
CA TYR A 321 -8.18 1.12 -13.61
C TYR A 321 -7.88 1.45 -12.13
N GLY A 322 -7.89 0.45 -11.27
CA GLY A 322 -7.80 0.66 -9.83
C GLY A 322 -8.85 1.67 -9.34
N ASN A 323 -8.41 2.66 -8.60
CA ASN A 323 -9.24 3.75 -8.07
C ASN A 323 -9.35 4.97 -9.00
N ILE A 324 -9.07 4.83 -10.30
CA ILE A 324 -8.94 5.91 -11.27
C ILE A 324 -9.93 5.72 -12.41
N THR A 325 -10.67 6.77 -12.76
CA THR A 325 -11.42 6.90 -14.01
C THR A 325 -10.93 8.12 -14.77
N ILE A 326 -10.62 7.95 -16.05
CA ILE A 326 -10.16 9.01 -16.94
C ILE A 326 -11.25 9.28 -18.01
N PHE A 327 -11.45 10.56 -18.31
CA PHE A 327 -12.34 11.04 -19.36
C PHE A 327 -11.54 11.77 -20.43
N GLN A 328 -11.71 11.37 -21.69
CA GLN A 328 -11.15 12.00 -22.88
C GLN A 328 -12.23 12.19 -23.95
N ALA A 329 -11.97 13.07 -24.89
CA ALA A 329 -12.85 13.20 -26.06
C ALA A 329 -12.66 12.01 -27.00
N ASN A 330 -13.74 11.58 -27.63
CA ASN A 330 -13.72 10.63 -28.73
C ASN A 330 -13.37 11.36 -30.06
N MET A 331 -12.11 11.76 -30.20
CA MET A 331 -11.64 12.49 -31.39
C MET A 331 -10.36 11.83 -31.92
N PRO A 332 -10.17 11.78 -33.28
CA PRO A 332 -9.00 11.12 -33.90
C PRO A 332 -7.63 11.70 -33.48
N CYS A 333 -7.60 12.96 -33.06
CA CYS A 333 -6.37 13.63 -32.65
C CYS A 333 -6.01 13.48 -31.18
N VAL A 334 -6.84 12.85 -30.36
CA VAL A 334 -6.60 12.64 -28.93
C VAL A 334 -5.75 11.36 -28.73
N ALA A 335 -4.67 11.38 -27.93
CA ALA A 335 -4.03 12.54 -27.30
C ALA A 335 -2.85 13.03 -28.15
N CYS A 336 -2.95 14.22 -28.71
CA CYS A 336 -1.96 14.71 -29.68
C CYS A 336 -0.68 15.25 -29.06
N GLY A 337 -0.64 15.49 -27.74
CA GLY A 337 0.51 16.05 -27.02
C GLY A 337 0.78 17.53 -27.28
N LYS A 338 -0.07 18.24 -28.05
CA LYS A 338 0.12 19.64 -28.43
C LYS A 338 -0.26 20.60 -27.29
N ALA A 339 0.36 21.75 -27.27
CA ALA A 339 0.06 22.86 -26.34
C ALA A 339 -1.09 23.72 -26.88
N GLY A 340 -2.30 23.15 -26.95
CA GLY A 340 -3.49 23.75 -27.57
C GLY A 340 -3.60 23.42 -29.05
N CYS A 341 -4.81 23.57 -29.61
CA CYS A 341 -5.05 23.35 -31.06
C CYS A 341 -4.26 24.32 -31.92
N ASP A 342 -3.91 25.48 -31.44
CA ASP A 342 -3.10 26.51 -32.05
C ASP A 342 -1.59 26.34 -31.86
N GLU A 343 -1.16 25.34 -31.05
CA GLU A 343 0.23 25.12 -30.62
C GLU A 343 0.89 26.36 -29.91
N LYS A 344 0.07 27.30 -29.47
CA LYS A 344 0.50 28.56 -28.79
C LYS A 344 -0.06 28.70 -27.37
N HIS A 345 -0.34 27.58 -26.71
CA HIS A 345 -0.94 27.50 -25.38
C HIS A 345 -2.38 28.03 -25.30
N GLY A 346 -3.10 28.12 -26.41
CA GLY A 346 -4.50 28.48 -26.48
C GLY A 346 -5.44 27.35 -26.01
N HIS A 347 -6.66 27.36 -26.50
CA HIS A 347 -7.67 26.39 -26.16
C HIS A 347 -7.42 25.01 -26.82
N SER A 348 -8.02 23.96 -26.23
CA SER A 348 -8.04 22.61 -26.77
C SER A 348 -9.47 22.14 -26.98
N ASP A 349 -9.90 22.02 -28.22
CA ASP A 349 -11.28 21.65 -28.60
C ASP A 349 -11.70 20.27 -28.08
N CYS A 350 -10.75 19.38 -27.87
CA CYS A 350 -11.02 18.07 -27.29
C CYS A 350 -11.63 18.16 -25.87
N LEU A 351 -11.28 19.18 -25.10
CA LEU A 351 -11.87 19.37 -23.77
C LEU A 351 -13.35 19.76 -23.86
N ASP A 352 -13.77 20.51 -24.88
CA ASP A 352 -15.17 20.87 -25.09
C ASP A 352 -16.04 19.70 -25.56
N ASN A 353 -15.42 18.63 -26.04
CA ASN A 353 -16.10 17.41 -26.47
C ASN A 353 -16.23 16.35 -25.36
N ILE A 354 -15.90 16.68 -24.11
CA ILE A 354 -16.14 15.81 -22.95
C ILE A 354 -17.41 16.29 -22.22
N SER A 355 -18.47 15.49 -22.22
CA SER A 355 -19.74 15.88 -21.63
C SER A 355 -19.70 15.91 -20.10
N PRO A 356 -20.13 17.00 -19.43
CA PRO A 356 -20.30 17.06 -17.97
C PRO A 356 -21.22 15.97 -17.43
N LYS A 357 -22.28 15.62 -18.18
CA LYS A 357 -23.24 14.56 -17.80
C LYS A 357 -22.57 13.19 -17.79
N THR A 358 -21.69 12.91 -18.74
CA THR A 358 -20.92 11.66 -18.79
C THR A 358 -19.99 11.54 -17.59
N ILE A 359 -19.29 12.61 -17.23
CA ILE A 359 -18.43 12.65 -16.04
C ILE A 359 -19.27 12.43 -14.78
N PHE A 360 -20.40 13.14 -14.70
CA PHE A 360 -21.29 13.09 -13.53
C PHE A 360 -21.89 11.70 -13.35
N SER A 361 -22.34 11.03 -14.42
CA SER A 361 -22.94 9.68 -14.32
C SER A 361 -21.99 8.65 -13.70
N GLU A 362 -20.69 8.73 -14.00
CA GLU A 362 -19.67 7.87 -13.41
C GLU A 362 -19.45 8.21 -11.92
N ILE A 363 -19.46 9.50 -11.59
CA ILE A 363 -19.30 9.95 -10.19
C ILE A 363 -20.55 9.60 -9.38
N GLU A 364 -21.75 9.83 -9.92
CA GLU A 364 -23.02 9.50 -9.29
C GLU A 364 -23.16 7.99 -9.08
N SER A 365 -22.84 7.18 -10.08
CA SER A 365 -22.82 5.72 -9.98
C SER A 365 -21.86 5.26 -8.86
N TRP A 366 -20.65 5.80 -8.82
CA TRP A 366 -19.72 5.52 -7.74
C TRP A 366 -20.26 5.96 -6.37
N TYR A 367 -20.87 7.14 -6.29
CA TYR A 367 -21.39 7.70 -5.05
C TYR A 367 -22.68 7.00 -4.58
N ALA A 368 -23.62 6.68 -5.49
CA ALA A 368 -24.88 6.00 -5.20
C ALA A 368 -24.66 4.51 -4.83
N ASN A 369 -23.72 3.88 -5.50
CA ASN A 369 -23.21 2.56 -5.09
C ASN A 369 -22.47 2.66 -3.74
N GLY A 370 -22.48 3.84 -3.14
CA GLY A 370 -21.89 4.48 -1.95
C GLY A 370 -21.81 3.70 -0.66
N ARG A 371 -21.76 2.53 -0.85
CA ARG A 371 -21.12 1.57 0.00
C ARG A 371 -19.67 1.59 -0.43
N TYR A 372 -18.83 2.11 0.43
CA TYR A 372 -17.44 1.78 0.45
C TYR A 372 -17.27 0.25 0.53
N LYS A 373 -17.62 -0.42 -0.55
CA LYS A 373 -16.77 -1.47 -1.02
C LYS A 373 -15.63 -0.73 -1.73
N LEU A 374 -14.43 -0.84 -1.20
CA LEU A 374 -13.26 -0.97 -2.02
C LEU A 374 -13.54 -2.17 -2.95
N GLU A 375 -14.42 -1.96 -3.93
CA GLU A 375 -14.42 -2.80 -5.11
C GLU A 375 -13.17 -2.33 -5.85
N VAL A 376 -12.08 -3.01 -5.56
CA VAL A 376 -11.03 -3.21 -6.53
C VAL A 376 -11.77 -3.55 -7.82
N PRO A 377 -11.72 -2.71 -8.89
CA PRO A 377 -12.17 -3.18 -10.18
C PRO A 377 -11.34 -4.41 -10.46
N ILE A 378 -11.97 -5.55 -10.47
CA ILE A 378 -11.37 -6.78 -10.97
C ILE A 378 -11.01 -6.44 -12.40
N VAL A 379 -9.72 -6.23 -12.63
CA VAL A 379 -9.17 -6.23 -13.98
C VAL A 379 -9.57 -7.59 -14.55
N THR A 380 -10.38 -7.59 -15.58
CA THR A 380 -10.88 -8.77 -16.29
C THR A 380 -9.79 -9.67 -16.91
N HIS A 381 -8.54 -9.50 -16.48
CA HIS A 381 -7.42 -10.40 -16.76
C HIS A 381 -6.81 -11.05 -15.50
N LEU A 382 -7.41 -10.85 -14.29
CA LEU A 382 -7.02 -11.54 -13.06
C LEU A 382 -8.13 -12.47 -12.54
N GLU A 383 -9.16 -12.77 -13.34
CA GLU A 383 -10.24 -13.69 -12.97
C GLU A 383 -9.77 -15.12 -12.68
N ASN A 384 -8.48 -15.42 -12.89
CA ASN A 384 -7.88 -16.73 -12.60
C ASN A 384 -6.73 -16.69 -11.58
N GLN A 385 -6.48 -15.57 -10.87
CA GLN A 385 -5.49 -15.60 -9.81
C GLN A 385 -6.11 -15.97 -8.48
N ILE A 386 -5.65 -17.10 -7.93
CA ILE A 386 -6.01 -17.60 -6.60
C ILE A 386 -5.67 -16.52 -5.55
N ARG A 387 -6.70 -16.01 -4.83
CA ARG A 387 -6.48 -15.06 -3.74
C ARG A 387 -5.89 -15.77 -2.53
N LYS A 388 -4.77 -15.28 -2.03
CA LYS A 388 -4.13 -15.76 -0.80
C LYS A 388 -4.48 -14.80 0.34
N VAL A 389 -5.14 -15.29 1.37
CA VAL A 389 -5.55 -14.51 2.55
C VAL A 389 -4.79 -14.98 3.78
N LEU A 390 -4.07 -14.07 4.43
CA LEU A 390 -3.50 -14.28 5.76
C LEU A 390 -4.47 -13.71 6.80
N LEU A 391 -4.86 -14.49 7.79
CA LEU A 391 -5.82 -14.09 8.81
C LEU A 391 -5.23 -14.17 10.22
N PHE A 392 -5.39 -13.09 10.99
CA PHE A 392 -5.25 -13.07 12.45
C PHE A 392 -6.62 -12.77 13.07
N ILE A 393 -6.93 -13.45 14.19
CA ILE A 393 -8.12 -13.18 15.00
C ILE A 393 -7.64 -12.77 16.39
N VAL A 394 -7.91 -11.51 16.78
CA VAL A 394 -7.35 -10.88 17.97
C VAL A 394 -8.47 -10.30 18.83
N TYR A 395 -8.64 -10.81 20.04
CA TYR A 395 -9.69 -10.41 20.97
C TYR A 395 -9.24 -10.54 22.41
N GLY A 396 -9.96 -9.88 23.33
CA GLY A 396 -9.67 -9.87 24.76
C GLY A 396 -8.96 -8.59 25.20
N ASP A 397 -8.78 -8.43 26.51
CA ASP A 397 -8.28 -7.19 27.10
C ASP A 397 -6.75 -7.16 27.27
N ASP A 398 -6.10 -8.33 27.20
CA ASP A 398 -4.65 -8.45 27.37
C ASP A 398 -3.90 -7.86 26.16
N GLN A 399 -3.12 -6.79 26.40
CA GLN A 399 -2.29 -6.14 25.39
C GLN A 399 -1.30 -7.11 24.74
N GLY A 400 -0.88 -8.14 25.45
CA GLY A 400 0.03 -9.18 24.93
C GLY A 400 -0.52 -9.90 23.70
N TYR A 401 -1.85 -10.03 23.55
CA TYR A 401 -2.46 -10.62 22.34
C TYR A 401 -2.28 -9.71 21.13
N TYR A 402 -2.48 -8.41 21.29
CA TYR A 402 -2.33 -7.42 20.23
C TYR A 402 -0.86 -7.26 19.82
N ASP A 403 0.02 -7.14 20.79
CA ASP A 403 1.46 -7.05 20.55
C ASP A 403 2.02 -8.33 19.92
N GLY A 404 1.54 -9.50 20.35
CA GLY A 404 1.87 -10.78 19.75
C GLY A 404 1.45 -10.86 18.27
N ALA A 405 0.20 -10.50 17.96
CA ALA A 405 -0.30 -10.44 16.58
C ALA A 405 0.49 -9.46 15.72
N LYS A 406 0.76 -8.25 16.22
CA LYS A 406 1.58 -7.24 15.52
C LYS A 406 2.99 -7.75 15.25
N PHE A 407 3.63 -8.38 16.23
CA PHE A 407 4.97 -8.94 16.06
C PHE A 407 4.98 -10.10 15.07
N SER A 408 4.00 -11.01 15.15
CA SER A 408 3.80 -12.08 14.17
C SER A 408 3.66 -11.51 12.76
N LEU A 409 2.80 -10.50 12.60
CA LEU A 409 2.58 -9.77 11.36
C LEU A 409 3.87 -9.16 10.80
N LEU A 410 4.66 -8.45 11.61
CA LEU A 410 5.93 -7.86 11.20
C LEU A 410 6.92 -8.93 10.71
N THR A 411 6.98 -10.08 11.40
CA THR A 411 7.86 -11.19 10.98
C THR A 411 7.37 -11.87 9.71
N PHE A 412 6.06 -11.88 9.42
CA PHE A 412 5.49 -12.36 8.16
C PHE A 412 5.78 -11.40 7.02
N MET A 413 5.55 -10.11 7.22
CA MET A 413 5.70 -9.06 6.19
C MET A 413 7.11 -9.00 5.60
N ASN A 414 8.13 -9.41 6.34
CA ASN A 414 9.49 -9.49 5.82
C ASN A 414 9.66 -10.47 4.64
N TRP A 415 8.78 -11.45 4.51
CA TRP A 415 8.84 -12.49 3.49
C TRP A 415 7.92 -12.21 2.29
N ILE A 416 7.01 -11.23 2.39
CA ILE A 416 6.15 -10.85 1.28
C ILE A 416 7.01 -10.10 0.27
N LEU A 417 7.16 -10.69 -0.91
CA LEU A 417 7.70 -9.99 -2.07
C LEU A 417 6.67 -8.96 -2.52
N VAL A 418 7.12 -7.83 -3.04
CA VAL A 418 6.25 -6.72 -3.48
C VAL A 418 5.20 -7.19 -4.52
N ASP A 419 5.45 -8.30 -5.20
CA ASP A 419 4.61 -8.85 -6.27
C ASP A 419 3.74 -10.06 -5.82
N GLU A 420 3.74 -10.43 -4.53
CA GLU A 420 2.88 -11.52 -4.03
C GLU A 420 1.49 -10.96 -3.60
N PRO A 421 0.40 -11.38 -4.25
CA PRO A 421 -0.94 -10.86 -3.98
C PRO A 421 -1.56 -11.47 -2.72
N ILE A 422 -0.95 -11.25 -1.55
CA ILE A 422 -1.46 -11.73 -0.27
C ILE A 422 -2.25 -10.62 0.42
N LYS A 423 -3.54 -10.87 0.70
CA LYS A 423 -4.36 -10.00 1.54
C LYS A 423 -4.15 -10.36 3.01
N ILE A 424 -3.72 -9.41 3.82
CA ILE A 424 -3.58 -9.61 5.26
C ILE A 424 -4.82 -9.05 5.94
N VAL A 425 -5.49 -9.87 6.72
CA VAL A 425 -6.74 -9.56 7.40
C VAL A 425 -6.57 -9.73 8.89
N VAL A 426 -7.04 -8.77 9.66
CA VAL A 426 -7.09 -8.84 11.12
C VAL A 426 -8.55 -8.68 11.56
N LEU A 427 -9.12 -9.73 12.10
CA LEU A 427 -10.43 -9.73 12.73
C LEU A 427 -10.26 -9.41 14.21
N THR A 428 -10.78 -8.27 14.71
CA THR A 428 -10.43 -7.79 16.04
C THR A 428 -11.51 -6.98 16.74
N GLU A 429 -11.48 -6.94 18.08
CA GLU A 429 -12.32 -6.06 18.88
C GLU A 429 -11.78 -4.64 19.00
N LYS A 430 -10.45 -4.44 18.79
CA LYS A 430 -9.78 -3.14 18.89
C LYS A 430 -9.16 -2.77 17.55
N PRO A 431 -9.98 -2.31 16.59
CA PRO A 431 -9.51 -1.93 15.24
C PRO A 431 -8.39 -0.89 15.27
N GLU A 432 -8.43 0.02 16.23
CA GLU A 432 -7.46 1.11 16.43
C GLU A 432 -6.03 0.62 16.66
N GLU A 433 -5.85 -0.57 17.19
CA GLU A 433 -4.53 -1.16 17.42
C GLU A 433 -3.77 -1.50 16.12
N PHE A 434 -4.49 -1.56 14.99
CA PHE A 434 -3.93 -1.94 13.70
C PHE A 434 -3.98 -0.83 12.64
N ASN A 435 -4.37 0.40 13.01
CA ASN A 435 -4.48 1.54 12.07
C ASN A 435 -3.16 1.87 11.33
N ASP A 436 -2.02 1.64 11.99
CA ASP A 436 -0.70 1.94 11.41
C ASP A 436 -0.13 0.78 10.57
N TYR A 437 -0.88 -0.33 10.44
CA TYR A 437 -0.44 -1.53 9.73
C TYR A 437 -1.14 -1.66 8.38
N PRO A 438 -0.45 -2.09 7.32
CA PRO A 438 -1.04 -2.28 5.99
C PRO A 438 -1.87 -3.59 5.94
N VAL A 439 -2.98 -3.62 6.66
CA VAL A 439 -3.86 -4.77 6.81
C VAL A 439 -5.32 -4.37 6.64
N ILE A 440 -6.16 -5.30 6.23
CA ILE A 440 -7.61 -5.14 6.23
C ILE A 440 -8.11 -5.45 7.64
N VAL A 441 -8.66 -4.45 8.33
CA VAL A 441 -9.21 -4.64 9.68
C VAL A 441 -10.71 -4.88 9.60
N ILE A 442 -11.16 -6.00 10.16
CA ILE A 442 -12.57 -6.34 10.28
C ILE A 442 -12.94 -6.30 11.78
N PRO A 443 -13.85 -5.43 12.21
CA PRO A 443 -14.22 -5.35 13.62
C PRO A 443 -15.10 -6.52 14.05
N ILE A 444 -14.85 -7.05 15.26
CA ILE A 444 -15.75 -7.97 15.98
C ILE A 444 -16.59 -7.12 16.95
N SER A 445 -17.90 -7.13 16.80
CA SER A 445 -18.79 -6.49 17.76
C SER A 445 -18.87 -7.28 19.08
N SER A 446 -19.15 -6.59 20.19
CA SER A 446 -19.36 -7.23 21.50
C SER A 446 -20.46 -8.29 21.46
N ARG A 447 -21.52 -8.08 20.64
CA ARG A 447 -22.58 -9.06 20.43
C ARG A 447 -22.07 -10.32 19.75
N GLN A 448 -21.31 -10.20 18.66
CA GLN A 448 -20.69 -11.34 17.93
C GLN A 448 -19.73 -12.10 18.85
N LYS A 449 -18.86 -11.39 19.60
CA LYS A 449 -17.95 -12.06 20.55
C LYS A 449 -18.72 -12.89 21.56
N LYS A 450 -19.77 -12.32 22.17
CA LYS A 450 -20.60 -13.00 23.15
C LYS A 450 -21.27 -14.27 22.56
N GLU A 451 -21.87 -14.14 21.39
CA GLU A 451 -22.51 -15.27 20.67
C GLU A 451 -21.48 -16.35 20.29
N TRP A 452 -20.32 -15.94 19.74
CA TRP A 452 -19.31 -16.88 19.27
C TRP A 452 -18.59 -17.59 20.41
N SER A 453 -18.53 -16.99 21.60
CA SER A 453 -17.91 -17.58 22.78
C SER A 453 -18.87 -18.32 23.70
N LEU A 454 -20.10 -18.63 23.27
CA LEU A 454 -21.15 -19.23 24.13
C LEU A 454 -21.32 -18.40 25.42
N ASP A 455 -21.69 -17.15 25.28
CA ASP A 455 -21.84 -16.18 26.38
C ASP A 455 -20.58 -16.01 27.25
N GLY A 456 -19.39 -16.16 26.67
CA GLY A 456 -18.10 -16.04 27.36
C GLY A 456 -17.57 -17.35 27.95
N ASN A 457 -18.31 -18.44 27.85
CA ASN A 457 -17.94 -19.72 28.46
C ASN A 457 -16.89 -20.51 27.66
N TYR A 458 -16.79 -20.28 26.35
CA TYR A 458 -15.82 -20.98 25.49
C TYR A 458 -15.22 -20.10 24.40
N HIS A 459 -14.16 -19.38 24.73
CA HIS A 459 -13.51 -18.41 23.82
C HIS A 459 -12.85 -19.02 22.58
N PHE A 460 -12.37 -20.27 22.66
CA PHE A 460 -11.69 -20.91 21.52
C PHE A 460 -12.59 -21.10 20.30
N ARG A 461 -13.92 -21.16 20.49
CA ARG A 461 -14.90 -21.23 19.41
C ARG A 461 -14.87 -19.99 18.49
N ILE A 462 -14.43 -18.81 19.00
CA ILE A 462 -14.31 -17.57 18.21
C ILE A 462 -13.40 -17.79 17.00
N LYS A 463 -12.37 -18.62 17.09
CA LYS A 463 -11.48 -18.96 15.97
C LYS A 463 -12.25 -19.58 14.82
N ASN A 464 -13.03 -20.62 15.07
CA ASN A 464 -13.81 -21.30 14.05
C ASN A 464 -14.87 -20.39 13.42
N ARG A 465 -15.61 -19.64 14.25
CA ARG A 465 -16.61 -18.68 13.79
C ARG A 465 -16.00 -17.53 12.99
N GLY A 466 -14.85 -17.03 13.43
CA GLY A 466 -14.12 -15.96 12.75
C GLY A 466 -13.57 -16.38 11.40
N LEU A 467 -13.02 -17.58 11.26
CA LEU A 467 -12.61 -18.15 9.96
C LEU A 467 -13.78 -18.17 8.98
N ALA A 468 -14.91 -18.75 9.39
CA ALA A 468 -16.12 -18.83 8.59
C ALA A 468 -16.64 -17.42 8.19
N PHE A 469 -16.69 -16.50 9.16
CA PHE A 469 -17.15 -15.14 8.96
C PHE A 469 -16.28 -14.36 7.96
N VAL A 470 -14.95 -14.48 8.06
CA VAL A 470 -14.03 -13.79 7.12
C VAL A 470 -14.14 -14.36 5.71
N MET A 471 -14.34 -15.68 5.54
CA MET A 471 -14.61 -16.27 4.23
C MET A 471 -15.84 -15.67 3.58
N ASP A 472 -16.94 -15.52 4.36
CA ASP A 472 -18.20 -14.98 3.91
C ASP A 472 -18.07 -13.46 3.62
N GLN A 473 -17.39 -12.70 4.49
CA GLN A 473 -17.20 -11.25 4.33
C GLN A 473 -16.32 -10.85 3.13
N LEU A 474 -15.34 -11.67 2.78
CA LEU A 474 -14.47 -11.45 1.63
C LEU A 474 -15.00 -12.06 0.35
N ASP A 475 -16.15 -12.75 0.41
CA ASP A 475 -16.73 -13.51 -0.72
C ASP A 475 -15.65 -14.33 -1.43
N LEU A 476 -14.96 -15.21 -0.65
CA LEU A 476 -13.88 -16.03 -1.19
C LEU A 476 -14.45 -17.08 -2.17
N LYS A 477 -13.79 -17.22 -3.32
CA LYS A 477 -14.17 -18.19 -4.36
C LYS A 477 -13.48 -19.55 -4.14
N GLU A 478 -13.93 -20.59 -4.83
CA GLU A 478 -13.48 -21.98 -4.61
C GLU A 478 -11.96 -22.17 -4.64
N GLU A 479 -11.25 -21.41 -5.48
CA GLU A 479 -9.80 -21.51 -5.63
C GLU A 479 -9.00 -20.69 -4.60
N ASP A 480 -9.68 -19.80 -3.85
CA ASP A 480 -9.01 -18.93 -2.89
C ASP A 480 -8.50 -19.71 -1.68
N LYS A 481 -7.44 -19.22 -1.06
CA LYS A 481 -6.79 -19.86 0.08
C LYS A 481 -6.76 -18.93 1.27
N ILE A 482 -7.20 -19.42 2.44
CA ILE A 482 -7.07 -18.70 3.70
C ILE A 482 -6.12 -19.42 4.65
N LEU A 483 -5.21 -18.67 5.24
CA LEU A 483 -4.21 -19.15 6.17
C LEU A 483 -4.30 -18.35 7.47
N PHE A 484 -4.80 -18.97 8.51
CA PHE A 484 -4.96 -18.40 9.83
C PHE A 484 -3.76 -18.71 10.73
N PHE A 485 -3.39 -17.74 11.61
CA PHE A 485 -2.42 -17.92 12.67
C PHE A 485 -2.91 -17.37 14.02
N ASP A 486 -2.59 -18.10 15.09
CA ASP A 486 -2.73 -17.59 16.46
C ASP A 486 -1.70 -16.47 16.74
N THR A 487 -2.02 -15.60 17.70
CA THR A 487 -1.23 -14.41 18.07
C THR A 487 0.13 -14.74 18.70
N ASP A 488 0.36 -15.97 19.13
CA ASP A 488 1.60 -16.44 19.74
C ASP A 488 2.53 -17.18 18.76
N THR A 489 2.41 -16.85 17.47
CA THR A 489 3.24 -17.36 16.36
C THR A 489 4.27 -16.33 15.87
N TYR A 490 5.28 -16.77 15.13
CA TYR A 490 6.25 -15.91 14.43
C TYR A 490 6.94 -16.68 13.29
N PHE A 491 7.49 -15.94 12.32
CA PHE A 491 8.05 -16.51 11.11
C PHE A 491 9.57 -16.36 11.07
N HIS A 492 10.27 -17.47 11.04
CA HIS A 492 11.73 -17.54 10.93
C HIS A 492 12.22 -18.13 9.61
N LYS A 493 11.29 -18.50 8.73
CA LYS A 493 11.46 -18.94 7.34
C LYS A 493 10.33 -18.36 6.51
N SER A 494 10.51 -18.31 5.18
CA SER A 494 9.45 -17.86 4.30
C SER A 494 8.18 -18.68 4.48
N PRO A 495 7.05 -18.07 4.85
CA PRO A 495 5.78 -18.77 5.03
C PRO A 495 5.00 -18.93 3.71
N LEU A 496 5.49 -18.38 2.60
CA LEU A 496 4.78 -18.36 1.31
C LEU A 496 4.46 -19.76 0.80
N GLN A 497 5.39 -20.70 1.02
CA GLN A 497 5.19 -22.11 0.65
C GLN A 497 4.03 -22.80 1.40
N LEU A 498 3.54 -22.22 2.51
CA LEU A 498 2.39 -22.76 3.23
C LEU A 498 1.11 -22.68 2.39
N PHE A 499 0.97 -21.66 1.55
CA PHE A 499 -0.17 -21.57 0.63
C PHE A 499 -0.18 -22.67 -0.44
N ASP A 500 0.98 -23.19 -0.83
CA ASP A 500 1.09 -24.29 -1.81
C ASP A 500 0.65 -25.63 -1.20
N LEU A 501 0.74 -25.74 0.14
CA LEU A 501 0.26 -26.92 0.88
C LEU A 501 -1.26 -26.93 1.08
N ILE A 502 -1.96 -25.83 0.81
CA ILE A 502 -3.42 -25.77 0.87
C ILE A 502 -3.95 -26.11 -0.52
N GLN A 503 -4.71 -27.21 -0.64
CA GLN A 503 -5.25 -27.72 -1.90
C GLN A 503 -6.72 -28.10 -1.73
N HIS A 504 -7.43 -28.30 -2.81
CA HIS A 504 -8.87 -28.56 -2.81
C HIS A 504 -9.28 -29.78 -1.96
N ASP A 505 -8.41 -30.77 -1.86
CA ASP A 505 -8.57 -31.98 -1.06
C ASP A 505 -7.69 -32.02 0.20
N GLN A 506 -6.92 -30.95 0.45
CA GLN A 506 -5.88 -30.93 1.49
C GLN A 506 -5.92 -29.66 2.34
N ALA A 507 -6.22 -29.82 3.64
CA ALA A 507 -6.10 -28.77 4.67
C ALA A 507 -4.69 -28.76 5.30
N LEU A 508 -4.30 -27.63 5.84
CA LEU A 508 -3.01 -27.42 6.50
C LEU A 508 -3.21 -27.12 7.98
N PHE A 509 -2.49 -27.84 8.85
CA PHE A 509 -2.46 -27.59 10.29
C PHE A 509 -1.02 -27.47 10.80
N TYR A 510 -0.86 -26.99 12.04
CA TYR A 510 0.45 -26.79 12.62
C TYR A 510 1.22 -28.11 12.80
N LEU A 511 0.62 -29.10 13.51
CA LEU A 511 1.29 -30.33 13.91
C LEU A 511 0.29 -31.46 14.10
N ASN A 512 0.61 -32.68 13.63
CA ASN A 512 -0.12 -33.89 14.02
C ASN A 512 0.24 -34.27 15.46
N GLU A 513 -0.70 -34.15 16.37
CA GLU A 513 -0.54 -34.51 17.79
C GLU A 513 -0.73 -35.97 18.06
N GLY A 514 -1.28 -36.74 17.12
CA GLY A 514 -1.42 -38.16 17.15
C GLY A 514 -2.88 -38.68 17.29
N LEU A 515 -3.02 -39.95 17.14
CA LEU A 515 -4.32 -40.62 17.24
C LEU A 515 -4.89 -40.53 18.65
N ILE A 516 -6.20 -40.28 18.76
CA ILE A 516 -6.91 -40.09 20.05
C ILE A 516 -6.72 -41.30 20.94
N HIS A 517 -6.93 -42.51 20.43
CA HIS A 517 -6.82 -43.78 21.18
C HIS A 517 -5.36 -44.13 21.61
N LYS A 518 -4.34 -43.58 20.96
CA LYS A 518 -2.94 -43.91 21.23
C LYS A 518 -2.23 -42.99 22.22
N ARG A 519 -2.85 -41.87 22.63
CA ARG A 519 -2.21 -40.86 23.48
C ARG A 519 -2.94 -40.67 24.80
N LYS A 520 -2.31 -41.02 25.93
CA LYS A 520 -2.89 -40.88 27.28
C LYS A 520 -3.52 -39.53 27.55
N ARG A 521 -2.94 -38.46 27.04
CA ARG A 521 -3.47 -37.06 27.20
C ARG A 521 -4.83 -36.85 26.55
N PHE A 522 -5.26 -37.76 25.65
CA PHE A 522 -6.56 -37.68 24.96
C PHE A 522 -7.58 -38.69 25.54
N ASN A 523 -7.24 -39.41 26.61
CA ASN A 523 -8.16 -40.37 27.23
C ASN A 523 -9.51 -39.77 27.65
N VAL A 524 -9.56 -38.46 27.89
CA VAL A 524 -10.80 -37.74 28.17
C VAL A 524 -11.81 -37.86 27.04
N TYR A 525 -11.35 -37.83 25.78
CA TYR A 525 -12.23 -38.03 24.60
C TYR A 525 -12.67 -39.46 24.48
N VAL A 526 -11.77 -40.42 24.60
CA VAL A 526 -12.09 -41.85 24.56
C VAL A 526 -13.13 -42.17 25.64
N LYS A 527 -12.88 -41.77 26.91
CA LYS A 527 -13.78 -42.06 28.03
C LYS A 527 -15.19 -41.49 27.85
N ASN A 528 -15.34 -40.35 27.21
CA ASN A 528 -16.63 -39.67 27.08
C ASN A 528 -17.33 -39.93 25.74
N LEU A 529 -16.61 -40.36 24.68
CA LEU A 529 -17.16 -40.46 23.32
C LEU A 529 -17.14 -41.85 22.73
N GLU A 530 -16.31 -42.81 23.22
CA GLU A 530 -16.21 -44.15 22.66
C GLU A 530 -17.56 -44.87 22.73
N GLY A 531 -17.99 -45.38 21.58
CA GLY A 531 -19.29 -46.09 21.45
C GLY A 531 -20.52 -45.20 21.49
N LYS A 532 -20.36 -43.87 21.57
CA LYS A 532 -21.48 -42.92 21.51
C LYS A 532 -21.66 -42.36 20.12
N GLN A 533 -22.91 -42.25 19.68
CA GLN A 533 -23.32 -41.49 18.52
C GLN A 533 -23.84 -40.13 18.97
N ILE A 534 -23.25 -39.06 18.44
CA ILE A 534 -23.65 -37.66 18.71
C ILE A 534 -24.41 -37.18 17.49
N ASP A 535 -25.65 -36.78 17.67
CA ASP A 535 -26.46 -36.16 16.62
C ASP A 535 -26.05 -34.67 16.45
N LEU A 536 -25.71 -34.32 15.22
CA LEU A 536 -25.37 -32.98 14.77
C LEU A 536 -26.43 -32.51 13.76
N ASP A 537 -27.68 -32.35 14.22
CA ASP A 537 -28.82 -31.90 13.41
C ASP A 537 -29.04 -32.82 12.16
N GLY A 538 -29.18 -34.12 12.39
CA GLY A 538 -29.42 -35.14 11.36
C GLY A 538 -28.15 -35.76 10.77
N HIS A 539 -26.95 -35.35 11.24
CA HIS A 539 -25.70 -36.04 10.90
C HIS A 539 -25.10 -36.66 12.16
N SER A 540 -24.82 -37.96 12.12
CA SER A 540 -24.24 -38.67 13.27
C SER A 540 -22.72 -38.55 13.29
N TYR A 541 -22.18 -38.19 14.45
CA TYR A 541 -20.73 -38.20 14.74
C TYR A 541 -20.41 -39.38 15.70
N GLU A 542 -19.39 -40.12 15.39
CA GLU A 542 -18.85 -41.19 16.24
C GLU A 542 -17.32 -41.11 16.26
N LEU A 543 -16.71 -41.35 17.43
CA LEU A 543 -15.26 -41.45 17.59
C LEU A 543 -14.75 -42.74 16.92
N THR A 544 -13.81 -42.62 15.99
CA THR A 544 -13.25 -43.75 15.25
C THR A 544 -11.82 -44.07 15.67
N LYS A 545 -11.31 -45.24 15.30
CA LYS A 545 -9.90 -45.63 15.50
C LYS A 545 -8.92 -44.69 14.75
N ASN A 546 -9.40 -44.01 13.72
CA ASN A 546 -8.62 -43.04 12.92
C ASN A 546 -8.71 -41.60 13.43
N SER A 547 -9.55 -41.35 14.43
CA SER A 547 -9.69 -40.03 15.04
C SER A 547 -8.36 -39.51 15.57
N ALA A 548 -8.00 -38.32 15.16
CA ALA A 548 -6.69 -37.72 15.43
C ALA A 548 -6.80 -36.24 15.85
N MET A 549 -5.89 -35.84 16.75
CA MET A 549 -5.75 -34.45 17.15
C MET A 549 -4.71 -33.75 16.28
N TRP A 550 -5.08 -32.62 15.71
CA TRP A 550 -4.17 -31.70 15.04
C TRP A 550 -4.14 -30.35 15.76
N GLY A 551 -2.95 -29.86 16.02
CA GLY A 551 -2.79 -28.56 16.65
C GLY A 551 -3.17 -27.40 15.70
N SER A 552 -4.01 -26.50 16.17
CA SER A 552 -4.64 -25.42 15.43
C SER A 552 -4.06 -23.99 15.59
N PRO A 553 -2.81 -23.77 16.10
CA PRO A 553 -2.21 -22.44 16.05
C PRO A 553 -2.02 -21.91 14.63
N MET A 554 -2.12 -22.78 13.64
CA MET A 554 -2.13 -22.47 12.22
C MET A 554 -3.16 -23.37 11.54
N ILE A 555 -4.02 -22.77 10.69
CA ILE A 555 -5.03 -23.46 9.92
C ILE A 555 -5.03 -22.89 8.51
N GLY A 556 -4.81 -23.74 7.50
CA GLY A 556 -4.91 -23.39 6.09
C GLY A 556 -6.03 -24.20 5.42
N ILE A 557 -6.98 -23.51 4.83
CA ILE A 557 -8.18 -24.11 4.22
C ILE A 557 -8.62 -23.33 2.98
N MET A 558 -9.54 -23.93 2.22
CA MET A 558 -10.19 -23.32 1.06
C MET A 558 -11.71 -23.21 1.28
N PRO A 559 -12.43 -22.39 0.52
CA PRO A 559 -13.87 -22.19 0.69
C PRO A 559 -14.72 -23.45 0.56
N ASN A 560 -14.34 -24.43 -0.25
CA ASN A 560 -15.01 -25.74 -0.34
C ASN A 560 -15.03 -26.49 1.02
N MET A 561 -14.15 -26.12 1.96
CA MET A 561 -14.08 -26.70 3.32
C MET A 561 -15.01 -25.99 4.32
N ARG A 562 -15.71 -24.92 3.89
CA ARG A 562 -16.59 -24.08 4.73
C ARG A 562 -17.63 -24.90 5.51
N SER A 563 -18.22 -25.91 4.86
CA SER A 563 -19.19 -26.79 5.51
C SER A 563 -18.59 -27.58 6.68
N SER A 564 -17.31 -27.96 6.60
CA SER A 564 -16.63 -28.66 7.72
C SER A 564 -16.44 -27.77 8.93
N LEU A 565 -16.29 -26.43 8.76
CA LEU A 565 -16.28 -25.48 9.87
C LEU A 565 -17.63 -25.41 10.58
N GLU A 566 -18.74 -25.53 9.84
CA GLU A 566 -20.10 -25.57 10.44
C GLU A 566 -20.33 -26.84 11.25
N TRP A 567 -19.94 -27.98 10.71
CA TRP A 567 -20.03 -29.25 11.43
C TRP A 567 -19.10 -29.26 12.66
N ALA A 568 -17.91 -28.71 12.56
CA ALA A 568 -17.02 -28.55 13.70
C ALA A 568 -17.63 -27.65 14.78
N ASP A 569 -18.32 -26.55 14.39
CA ASP A 569 -19.02 -25.66 15.32
C ASP A 569 -20.13 -26.41 16.10
N LYS A 570 -20.96 -27.17 15.41
CA LYS A 570 -22.00 -27.98 16.02
C LYS A 570 -21.41 -29.03 16.99
N LEU A 571 -20.32 -29.70 16.58
CA LEU A 571 -19.62 -30.65 17.44
C LEU A 571 -19.01 -29.95 18.67
N MET A 572 -18.40 -28.75 18.53
CA MET A 572 -17.90 -27.99 19.66
C MET A 572 -18.98 -27.68 20.69
N ILE A 573 -20.16 -27.25 20.26
CA ILE A 573 -21.29 -26.95 21.14
C ILE A 573 -21.74 -28.20 21.93
N LYS A 574 -21.85 -29.35 21.27
CA LYS A 574 -22.23 -30.61 21.93
C LYS A 574 -21.15 -31.05 22.94
N LEU A 575 -19.88 -31.04 22.53
CA LEU A 575 -18.78 -31.50 23.35
C LEU A 575 -18.50 -30.59 24.52
N PHE A 576 -18.78 -29.29 24.42
CA PHE A 576 -18.53 -28.32 25.48
C PHE A 576 -19.20 -28.73 26.82
N ASN A 577 -20.38 -29.31 26.76
CA ASN A 577 -21.11 -29.76 27.95
C ASN A 577 -20.75 -31.20 28.37
N GLU A 578 -20.17 -32.02 27.49
CA GLU A 578 -19.96 -33.45 27.71
C GLU A 578 -18.49 -33.80 28.01
N VAL A 579 -17.53 -33.04 27.50
CA VAL A 579 -16.10 -33.37 27.56
C VAL A 579 -15.35 -32.28 28.33
N PRO A 580 -14.81 -32.54 29.51
CA PRO A 580 -14.07 -31.55 30.30
C PRO A 580 -12.64 -31.38 29.75
N ALA A 581 -12.53 -30.80 28.54
CA ALA A 581 -11.26 -30.57 27.87
C ALA A 581 -11.20 -29.16 27.23
N HIS A 582 -10.09 -28.47 27.39
CA HIS A 582 -9.86 -27.17 26.75
C HIS A 582 -9.52 -27.30 25.25
N THR A 583 -9.22 -28.51 24.76
CA THR A 583 -8.83 -28.81 23.37
C THR A 583 -10.00 -29.23 22.47
N ILE A 584 -11.24 -28.88 22.85
CA ILE A 584 -12.44 -29.21 22.07
C ILE A 584 -12.39 -28.57 20.68
N GLU A 585 -11.90 -27.33 20.55
CA GLU A 585 -11.78 -26.62 19.27
C GLU A 585 -10.86 -27.38 18.29
N PRO A 586 -9.55 -27.60 18.60
CA PRO A 586 -8.69 -28.35 17.67
C PRO A 586 -9.18 -29.79 17.42
N PHE A 587 -9.81 -30.43 18.39
CA PHE A 587 -10.42 -31.75 18.21
C PHE A 587 -11.55 -31.73 17.19
N SER A 588 -12.53 -30.84 17.36
CA SER A 588 -13.70 -30.77 16.50
C SER A 588 -13.33 -30.37 15.05
N LEU A 589 -12.40 -29.42 14.89
CA LEU A 589 -11.86 -29.03 13.58
C LEU A 589 -11.14 -30.21 12.89
N SER A 590 -10.27 -30.91 13.64
CA SER A 590 -9.53 -32.06 13.13
C SER A 590 -10.50 -33.13 12.62
N GLU A 591 -11.48 -33.49 13.45
CA GLU A 591 -12.43 -34.57 13.15
C GLU A 591 -13.29 -34.27 11.92
N MET A 592 -13.84 -33.04 11.82
CA MET A 592 -14.72 -32.71 10.71
C MET A 592 -13.97 -32.55 9.39
N LEU A 593 -12.72 -32.06 9.42
CA LEU A 593 -11.90 -31.98 8.22
C LEU A 593 -11.33 -33.32 7.79
N LEU A 594 -10.85 -34.15 8.71
CA LEU A 594 -10.32 -35.51 8.39
C LEU A 594 -11.34 -36.45 7.74
N ARG A 595 -12.64 -36.20 7.91
CA ARG A 595 -13.69 -37.02 7.28
C ARG A 595 -13.77 -36.83 5.77
N LYS A 596 -13.31 -35.68 5.26
CA LYS A 596 -13.44 -35.33 3.83
C LYS A 596 -12.10 -34.96 3.17
N TYR A 597 -11.13 -34.53 3.95
CA TYR A 597 -9.90 -33.96 3.45
C TYR A 597 -8.66 -34.57 4.10
N LYS A 598 -7.56 -34.57 3.39
CA LYS A 598 -6.25 -34.87 3.95
C LYS A 598 -5.78 -33.66 4.77
N ILE A 599 -5.13 -33.87 5.93
CA ILE A 599 -4.48 -32.83 6.69
C ILE A 599 -2.96 -33.00 6.63
N VAL A 600 -2.24 -31.90 6.37
CA VAL A 600 -0.76 -31.87 6.31
C VAL A 600 -0.18 -30.92 7.35
N GLU A 601 1.11 -31.14 7.68
CA GLU A 601 1.81 -30.39 8.74
C GLU A 601 2.63 -29.25 8.17
N GLY A 602 2.51 -28.02 8.78
CA GLY A 602 3.28 -26.83 8.41
C GLY A 602 4.24 -26.31 9.47
N LYS A 603 4.43 -27.00 10.58
CA LYS A 603 5.26 -26.59 11.72
C LYS A 603 6.68 -26.10 11.38
N LYS A 604 7.28 -26.62 10.34
CA LYS A 604 8.66 -26.29 9.96
C LYS A 604 8.89 -24.82 9.55
N PHE A 605 7.81 -24.11 9.26
CA PHE A 605 7.84 -22.70 8.81
C PHE A 605 7.56 -21.69 9.92
N VAL A 606 6.90 -22.14 11.00
CA VAL A 606 6.31 -21.27 12.01
C VAL A 606 6.87 -21.59 13.39
N GLY A 607 7.36 -20.59 14.10
CA GLY A 607 7.69 -20.70 15.51
C GLY A 607 6.46 -20.46 16.39
N LEU A 608 6.36 -21.18 17.52
CA LEU A 608 5.26 -21.09 18.48
C LEU A 608 5.81 -20.95 19.91
N TYR A 609 5.24 -20.02 20.67
CA TYR A 609 5.64 -19.78 22.09
C TYR A 609 4.47 -19.94 23.09
N SER A 610 3.52 -20.83 22.83
CA SER A 610 2.29 -21.07 23.60
C SER A 610 2.49 -21.60 25.04
N THR A 611 3.64 -22.23 25.38
CA THR A 611 3.84 -22.73 26.74
C THR A 611 4.18 -21.61 27.73
N LYS A 612 3.65 -21.67 28.97
CA LYS A 612 3.78 -20.62 30.01
C LYS A 612 5.17 -19.96 30.06
N ARG A 613 6.25 -20.76 30.15
CA ARG A 613 7.64 -20.23 30.23
C ARG A 613 8.14 -19.62 28.91
N LYS A 614 7.70 -20.13 27.77
CA LYS A 614 8.05 -19.54 26.46
C LYS A 614 7.27 -18.26 26.26
N LYS A 615 5.99 -18.25 26.59
CA LYS A 615 5.09 -17.12 26.47
C LYS A 615 5.61 -15.94 27.28
N GLN A 616 5.89 -16.12 28.57
CA GLN A 616 6.45 -15.08 29.43
C GLN A 616 7.74 -14.46 28.87
N TYR A 617 8.66 -15.29 28.36
CA TYR A 617 9.91 -14.78 27.77
C TYR A 617 9.66 -14.00 26.47
N ALA A 618 8.83 -14.53 25.57
CA ALA A 618 8.50 -13.88 24.30
C ALA A 618 7.79 -12.55 24.54
N GLU A 619 6.79 -12.51 25.42
CA GLU A 619 6.05 -11.29 25.78
C GLU A 619 6.97 -10.19 26.32
N GLN A 620 7.94 -10.52 27.18
CA GLN A 620 8.94 -9.54 27.65
C GLN A 620 9.76 -8.95 26.50
N ILE A 621 10.19 -9.78 25.56
CA ILE A 621 10.99 -9.34 24.40
C ILE A 621 10.13 -8.51 23.44
N ILE A 622 8.89 -8.94 23.18
CA ILE A 622 7.96 -8.24 22.28
C ILE A 622 7.54 -6.89 22.88
N SER A 623 7.21 -6.84 24.18
CA SER A 623 6.89 -5.59 24.87
C SER A 623 8.08 -4.61 24.83
N LYS A 624 9.31 -5.09 25.07
CA LYS A 624 10.52 -4.29 24.93
C LYS A 624 10.71 -3.80 23.49
N PHE A 625 10.45 -4.64 22.49
CA PHE A 625 10.51 -4.25 21.09
C PHE A 625 9.55 -3.08 20.81
N PHE A 626 8.29 -3.18 21.16
CA PHE A 626 7.32 -2.11 20.92
C PHE A 626 7.58 -0.86 21.75
N SER A 627 8.07 -0.98 23.00
CA SER A 627 8.46 0.20 23.78
C SER A 627 9.58 1.02 23.12
N GLN A 628 10.46 0.37 22.37
CA GLN A 628 11.57 1.03 21.68
C GLN A 628 11.23 1.47 20.26
N TYR A 629 10.38 0.74 19.55
CA TYR A 629 10.24 0.86 18.09
C TYR A 629 8.81 1.12 17.60
N LYS A 630 7.79 1.22 18.46
CA LYS A 630 6.39 1.47 18.08
C LYS A 630 6.23 2.73 17.21
N LEU A 631 7.00 3.78 17.45
CA LEU A 631 6.94 5.05 16.73
C LEU A 631 7.79 5.06 15.44
N GLN A 632 8.54 4.00 15.16
CA GLN A 632 9.31 3.90 13.92
C GLN A 632 8.38 3.56 12.74
N PRO A 633 8.73 3.99 11.52
CA PRO A 633 8.01 3.58 10.31
C PRO A 633 7.88 2.06 10.21
N ILE A 634 6.76 1.56 9.68
CA ILE A 634 6.45 0.13 9.62
C ILE A 634 7.56 -0.70 8.95
N ASN A 635 8.16 -0.20 7.86
CA ASN A 635 9.27 -0.87 7.18
C ASN A 635 10.50 -1.04 8.08
N LYS A 636 10.74 -0.08 8.98
CA LYS A 636 11.82 -0.18 9.95
C LYS A 636 11.50 -1.19 11.05
N GLN A 637 10.24 -1.22 11.51
CA GLN A 637 9.78 -2.22 12.46
C GLN A 637 9.91 -3.64 11.89
N ILE A 638 9.56 -3.85 10.61
CA ILE A 638 9.73 -5.15 9.91
C ILE A 638 11.20 -5.59 9.93
N GLN A 639 12.12 -4.71 9.53
CA GLN A 639 13.57 -5.02 9.53
C GLN A 639 14.11 -5.32 10.93
N LEU A 640 13.64 -4.60 11.95
CA LEU A 640 14.07 -4.77 13.33
C LEU A 640 13.49 -6.05 13.94
N ALA A 641 12.22 -6.39 13.65
CA ALA A 641 11.59 -7.62 14.12
C ALA A 641 12.34 -8.87 13.68
N GLN A 642 12.94 -8.88 12.49
CA GLN A 642 13.78 -9.99 12.00
C GLN A 642 15.06 -10.22 12.84
N LYS A 643 15.57 -9.18 13.47
CA LYS A 643 16.78 -9.25 14.31
C LYS A 643 16.47 -9.71 15.73
N VAL A 644 15.21 -9.77 16.11
CA VAL A 644 14.77 -10.11 17.46
C VAL A 644 14.59 -11.62 17.60
N SER A 645 15.34 -12.23 18.51
CA SER A 645 15.14 -13.63 18.86
C SER A 645 14.21 -13.78 20.05
N ILE A 646 13.02 -14.31 19.81
CA ILE A 646 12.08 -14.67 20.89
C ILE A 646 12.27 -16.11 21.40
N LYS A 647 13.25 -16.85 20.87
CA LYS A 647 13.67 -18.15 21.43
C LYS A 647 14.48 -17.94 22.69
N ARG A 648 14.13 -18.67 23.75
CA ARG A 648 14.93 -18.64 25.00
C ARG A 648 16.35 -19.18 24.76
N PRO A 649 17.40 -18.41 25.09
CA PRO A 649 18.78 -18.87 24.97
C PRO A 649 19.04 -20.08 25.86
N PRO A 650 19.97 -21.00 25.49
CA PRO A 650 20.28 -22.21 26.26
C PRO A 650 20.63 -21.92 27.74
N TYR A 651 21.37 -20.84 28.01
CA TYR A 651 21.79 -20.49 29.37
C TYR A 651 20.57 -20.14 30.26
N ILE A 652 19.52 -19.54 29.74
CA ILE A 652 18.27 -19.25 30.51
C ILE A 652 17.56 -20.57 30.82
N ILE A 653 17.54 -21.51 29.87
CA ILE A 653 16.93 -22.83 30.06
C ILE A 653 17.66 -23.60 31.16
N ILE A 654 19.01 -23.57 31.15
CA ILE A 654 19.88 -24.23 32.15
C ILE A 654 19.65 -23.57 33.52
N LYS A 655 19.70 -22.24 33.63
CA LYS A 655 19.46 -21.49 34.87
C LYS A 655 18.10 -21.83 35.49
N GLN A 656 17.04 -21.88 34.66
CA GLN A 656 15.69 -22.22 35.16
C GLN A 656 15.57 -23.69 35.61
N ARG A 657 16.31 -24.64 34.98
CA ARG A 657 16.38 -26.04 35.42
C ARG A 657 17.11 -26.15 36.76
N LEU A 658 18.23 -25.45 36.93
CA LEU A 658 19.00 -25.43 38.16
C LEU A 658 18.20 -24.83 39.32
N LEU A 659 17.51 -23.68 39.10
CA LEU A 659 16.63 -23.08 40.10
C LEU A 659 15.43 -23.99 40.47
N GLY A 660 14.90 -24.74 39.50
CA GLY A 660 13.82 -25.70 39.73
C GLY A 660 14.28 -26.97 40.46
N LEU A 661 15.59 -27.28 40.51
CA LEU A 661 16.19 -28.34 41.29
C LEU A 661 16.51 -27.87 42.73
N LEU A 662 16.75 -26.57 42.93
CA LEU A 662 17.01 -25.97 44.25
C LEU A 662 15.74 -25.66 45.05
N ASN A 663 14.59 -25.63 44.36
CA ASN A 663 13.26 -25.39 45.00
C ASN A 663 12.41 -26.67 45.13
N LYS A 664 12.99 -27.85 44.92
CA LYS A 664 12.48 -29.18 45.27
C LYS A 664 13.28 -29.72 46.44
#